data_4dcb525621f9a4b96e9a043f2cd37e90
#
_entry.id   4dcb525621f9a4b96e9a043f2cd37e90
#
_cell.length_a   1.000
_cell.length_b   1.000
_cell.length_c   1.000
_cell.angle_alpha   90.00
_cell.angle_beta   90.00
_cell.angle_gamma   90.00
#
_symmetry.space_group_name_H-M   'P 1'
#
loop_
_entity.id
_entity.type
_entity.pdbx_description
1 polymer ?
#
loop_
_entity_poly.entity_id
_entity_poly.type
_entity_poly.pdbx_seq_one_letter_code
_entity_poly.pdbx_strand_id
1 'polypeptide(L)'
;MMKLKCFALTAVIAFATNCMAQGASEKSTVVNADGTVTFRYWNDHAKDVQVDVQFAGRKPMTKDADGVWTATLGPAAPDMYPYCFVVDGVSVMDPRNQLYFPNEGFKNSLLEISDGKRIHDIKDVPHGRVEYVHYYSKSLGATNNAIVILPPSYTQMNMSFNQNDQKKYPVFYLISGTTDTEEVYLKVGRVNYILDNLIADKLAKEMIVVLPYGNPSKLKPAAPAAQGGAPQMQFGGDVFSKDLINDLMPFIEKNYRTVNNADNRAIGGFSRGGNQALAIGLSNLDKFSYLCSYSSFTSTTIPEVYDNAAATNKKIHLFWLGVGTDDFLYGNARDYMEFLDQKGITSVKEFTNDKFGHTWMNAKYFLGKTLPLLFNKKASEEAMKNGQPAPAKTGQEQQFTGATMARLFPRPVISPEYTEEGITFRMKAPEADSVKFNSDILEAPLPMEKDTTGVWSITLSEYMFETFRYCFIVDGTPVADPSNMYLSPDQGFKWSIADNPNSPYNFASQGDIEHGRVAYDLDQGEAWYTSPTPAGQQQGMFAMPAMIQLVPGEGDTMESWFKVGGADAIVDKLVAEGKAKACILTTSSMDFMQGGGGGMGGFQMQMDVLKADDYPTWSQRRAALIKLILDNAKRPAPQFGGFGGGGQGRGGQGRGGQNRRGGGGFGGGGFGGGFPGGGGGFPGGGFGGGGF
;
A
#
# COMPACT_ATOMS: atom_id res chain seq x y z
N MET A 1 -0.03 5.14 -52.47
CA MET A 1 0.33 3.99 -51.59
C MET A 1 0.18 4.37 -50.12
N MET A 2 -1.02 4.67 -49.70
CA MET A 2 -1.25 5.09 -48.31
C MET A 2 -2.72 4.81 -47.93
N LYS A 3 -3.16 3.53 -48.02
CA LYS A 3 -4.49 3.08 -47.60
C LYS A 3 -4.54 1.61 -47.09
N LEU A 4 -3.38 1.02 -46.72
CA LEU A 4 -3.37 -0.39 -46.29
C LEU A 4 -2.83 -0.59 -44.85
N LYS A 5 -2.57 0.48 -44.07
CA LYS A 5 -1.99 0.37 -42.71
C LYS A 5 -3.01 0.46 -41.56
N CYS A 6 -4.30 0.71 -41.83
CA CYS A 6 -5.30 0.82 -40.75
C CYS A 6 -6.04 -0.47 -40.39
N PHE A 7 -5.83 -1.58 -41.13
CA PHE A 7 -6.58 -2.84 -40.87
C PHE A 7 -5.86 -3.85 -39.97
N ALA A 8 -4.54 -3.68 -39.75
CA ALA A 8 -3.78 -4.61 -38.91
C ALA A 8 -3.82 -4.24 -37.40
N LEU A 9 -4.01 -2.97 -37.04
CA LEU A 9 -4.06 -2.51 -35.66
C LEU A 9 -5.34 -2.94 -34.95
N THR A 10 -6.44 -3.16 -35.67
CA THR A 10 -7.72 -3.61 -35.10
C THR A 10 -7.75 -5.11 -34.79
N ALA A 11 -6.88 -5.93 -35.37
CA ALA A 11 -6.91 -7.38 -35.22
C ALA A 11 -6.16 -7.88 -33.97
N VAL A 12 -5.14 -7.18 -33.49
CA VAL A 12 -4.33 -7.61 -32.33
C VAL A 12 -4.95 -7.13 -31.02
N ILE A 13 -5.56 -5.96 -31.01
CA ILE A 13 -6.42 -5.52 -29.90
C ILE A 13 -7.68 -6.40 -29.82
N ALA A 14 -8.20 -6.88 -30.95
CA ALA A 14 -9.34 -7.79 -30.99
C ALA A 14 -9.03 -9.19 -30.43
N PHE A 15 -7.78 -9.67 -30.40
CA PHE A 15 -7.48 -10.99 -29.82
C PHE A 15 -7.41 -10.96 -28.29
N ALA A 16 -6.89 -9.88 -27.69
CA ALA A 16 -6.96 -9.68 -26.25
C ALA A 16 -8.39 -9.29 -25.80
N THR A 17 -9.13 -8.56 -26.63
CA THR A 17 -10.52 -8.17 -26.36
C THR A 17 -11.53 -9.28 -26.69
N ASN A 18 -11.28 -10.23 -27.60
CA ASN A 18 -12.20 -11.34 -27.86
C ASN A 18 -12.19 -12.42 -26.76
N CYS A 19 -11.11 -12.62 -26.03
CA CYS A 19 -11.17 -13.40 -24.77
C CYS A 19 -11.93 -12.65 -23.66
N MET A 20 -12.11 -11.35 -23.79
CA MET A 20 -12.85 -10.51 -22.83
C MET A 20 -14.32 -10.27 -23.20
N ALA A 21 -14.72 -10.46 -24.47
CA ALA A 21 -16.01 -10.01 -24.97
C ALA A 21 -17.16 -11.02 -24.85
N GLN A 22 -16.88 -12.30 -24.57
CA GLN A 22 -17.94 -13.28 -24.28
C GLN A 22 -18.04 -13.49 -22.76
N GLY A 23 -19.05 -12.94 -22.13
CA GLY A 23 -19.37 -13.14 -20.72
C GLY A 23 -18.94 -12.01 -19.76
N ALA A 24 -18.94 -10.77 -20.20
CA ALA A 24 -18.57 -9.59 -19.38
C ALA A 24 -19.44 -9.36 -18.12
N SER A 25 -20.46 -10.17 -17.86
CA SER A 25 -21.34 -10.06 -16.69
C SER A 25 -21.06 -11.11 -15.60
N GLU A 26 -20.31 -12.19 -15.86
CA GLU A 26 -20.09 -13.25 -14.86
C GLU A 26 -18.76 -13.06 -14.12
N LYS A 27 -18.87 -13.05 -12.78
CA LYS A 27 -17.71 -13.03 -11.89
C LYS A 27 -16.97 -14.36 -11.96
N SER A 28 -15.63 -14.31 -11.95
CA SER A 28 -14.77 -15.50 -11.86
C SER A 28 -14.91 -16.23 -10.53
N THR A 29 -15.27 -15.52 -9.46
CA THR A 29 -15.51 -16.09 -8.13
C THR A 29 -16.89 -15.70 -7.61
N VAL A 30 -17.64 -16.68 -7.12
CA VAL A 30 -18.96 -16.46 -6.50
C VAL A 30 -19.02 -17.20 -5.18
N VAL A 31 -19.27 -16.46 -4.09
CA VAL A 31 -19.54 -17.03 -2.77
C VAL A 31 -21.01 -17.45 -2.73
N ASN A 32 -21.29 -18.73 -2.54
CA ASN A 32 -22.62 -19.30 -2.50
C ASN A 32 -23.23 -19.14 -1.10
N ALA A 33 -24.55 -19.28 -1.01
CA ALA A 33 -25.29 -19.15 0.25
C ALA A 33 -24.91 -20.19 1.32
N ASP A 34 -24.38 -21.33 0.91
CA ASP A 34 -23.88 -22.40 1.79
C ASP A 34 -22.42 -22.21 2.23
N GLY A 35 -21.80 -21.09 1.85
CA GLY A 35 -20.42 -20.77 2.16
C GLY A 35 -19.40 -21.44 1.23
N THR A 36 -19.84 -22.21 0.23
CA THR A 36 -18.93 -22.69 -0.82
C THR A 36 -18.59 -21.58 -1.79
N VAL A 37 -17.51 -21.72 -2.53
CA VAL A 37 -17.05 -20.76 -3.54
C VAL A 37 -16.98 -21.44 -4.89
N THR A 38 -17.64 -20.88 -5.89
CA THR A 38 -17.54 -21.30 -7.27
C THR A 38 -16.49 -20.47 -7.99
N PHE A 39 -15.47 -21.12 -8.52
CA PHE A 39 -14.42 -20.54 -9.34
C PHE A 39 -14.69 -20.83 -10.81
N ARG A 40 -14.46 -19.82 -11.69
CA ARG A 40 -14.59 -19.91 -13.15
C ARG A 40 -13.37 -19.37 -13.84
N TYR A 41 -12.89 -20.07 -14.85
CA TYR A 41 -11.79 -19.62 -15.69
C TYR A 41 -12.11 -19.88 -17.16
N TRP A 42 -11.94 -18.88 -18.01
CA TRP A 42 -12.26 -18.95 -19.42
C TRP A 42 -10.99 -19.22 -20.22
N ASN A 43 -10.87 -20.41 -20.76
CA ASN A 43 -9.78 -20.78 -21.66
C ASN A 43 -10.20 -22.00 -22.50
N ASP A 44 -10.39 -21.79 -23.80
CA ASP A 44 -10.80 -22.81 -24.74
C ASP A 44 -9.64 -23.68 -25.24
N HIS A 45 -8.39 -23.21 -25.12
CA HIS A 45 -7.19 -23.91 -25.59
C HIS A 45 -6.54 -24.78 -24.54
N ALA A 46 -6.70 -24.50 -23.25
CA ALA A 46 -6.08 -25.24 -22.17
C ALA A 46 -6.50 -26.72 -22.17
N LYS A 47 -5.54 -27.58 -21.87
CA LYS A 47 -5.70 -29.05 -21.74
C LYS A 47 -6.07 -29.45 -20.30
N ASP A 48 -5.52 -28.73 -19.31
CA ASP A 48 -5.75 -28.93 -17.88
C ASP A 48 -5.84 -27.57 -17.17
N VAL A 49 -6.85 -27.41 -16.35
CA VAL A 49 -6.98 -26.24 -15.48
C VAL A 49 -7.33 -26.70 -14.08
N GLN A 50 -6.59 -26.19 -13.11
CA GLN A 50 -6.81 -26.40 -11.69
C GLN A 50 -6.93 -25.06 -10.99
N VAL A 51 -7.63 -25.01 -9.87
CA VAL A 51 -7.61 -23.86 -8.96
C VAL A 51 -6.83 -24.26 -7.71
N ASP A 52 -5.90 -23.40 -7.30
CA ASP A 52 -5.13 -23.54 -6.07
C ASP A 52 -5.54 -22.40 -5.12
N VAL A 53 -6.25 -22.77 -4.05
CA VAL A 53 -6.78 -21.82 -3.06
C VAL A 53 -6.41 -22.26 -1.65
N GLN A 54 -6.02 -21.30 -0.81
CA GLN A 54 -5.47 -21.56 0.53
C GLN A 54 -6.33 -22.51 1.39
N PHE A 55 -7.66 -22.39 1.38
CA PHE A 55 -8.52 -23.21 2.24
C PHE A 55 -8.79 -24.63 1.73
N ALA A 56 -8.54 -24.92 0.45
CA ALA A 56 -8.83 -26.23 -0.16
C ALA A 56 -7.62 -26.87 -0.84
N GLY A 57 -6.53 -26.12 -1.01
CA GLY A 57 -5.39 -26.52 -1.82
C GLY A 57 -5.74 -26.63 -3.30
N ARG A 58 -4.88 -27.28 -4.07
CA ARG A 58 -5.02 -27.45 -5.51
C ARG A 58 -6.09 -28.49 -5.86
N LYS A 59 -7.03 -28.10 -6.72
CA LYS A 59 -8.16 -28.93 -7.16
C LYS A 59 -8.38 -28.80 -8.66
N PRO A 60 -8.70 -29.93 -9.37
CA PRO A 60 -9.02 -29.89 -10.80
C PRO A 60 -10.34 -29.13 -11.04
N MET A 61 -10.43 -28.52 -12.22
CA MET A 61 -11.64 -27.87 -12.73
C MET A 61 -12.23 -28.67 -13.89
N THR A 62 -13.52 -28.52 -14.12
CA THR A 62 -14.24 -29.19 -15.22
C THR A 62 -14.57 -28.17 -16.29
N LYS A 63 -14.24 -28.49 -17.56
CA LYS A 63 -14.50 -27.67 -18.73
C LYS A 63 -15.89 -27.96 -19.29
N ASP A 64 -16.67 -26.91 -19.58
CA ASP A 64 -17.94 -27.04 -20.31
C ASP A 64 -17.76 -26.89 -21.84
N ALA A 65 -18.87 -26.91 -22.58
CA ALA A 65 -18.88 -26.79 -24.04
C ALA A 65 -18.44 -25.40 -24.54
N ASP A 66 -18.59 -24.38 -23.71
CA ASP A 66 -18.26 -22.99 -24.03
C ASP A 66 -16.82 -22.61 -23.62
N GLY A 67 -16.02 -23.58 -23.18
CA GLY A 67 -14.64 -23.38 -22.78
C GLY A 67 -14.47 -22.79 -21.38
N VAL A 68 -15.53 -22.79 -20.55
CA VAL A 68 -15.48 -22.33 -19.17
C VAL A 68 -15.10 -23.47 -18.24
N TRP A 69 -14.02 -23.30 -17.51
CA TRP A 69 -13.58 -24.22 -16.47
C TRP A 69 -14.21 -23.83 -15.13
N THR A 70 -14.78 -24.77 -14.41
CA THR A 70 -15.51 -24.53 -13.18
C THR A 70 -15.13 -25.51 -12.07
N ALA A 71 -15.01 -25.00 -10.84
CA ALA A 71 -14.91 -25.82 -9.62
C ALA A 71 -15.65 -25.13 -8.49
N THR A 72 -16.36 -25.89 -7.64
CA THR A 72 -17.00 -25.38 -6.42
C THR A 72 -16.34 -26.02 -5.21
N LEU A 73 -15.77 -25.22 -4.32
CA LEU A 73 -14.93 -25.64 -3.19
C LEU A 73 -15.41 -25.02 -1.88
N GLY A 74 -15.08 -25.63 -0.76
CA GLY A 74 -15.42 -25.15 0.57
C GLY A 74 -16.42 -26.05 1.31
N PRO A 75 -17.17 -25.55 2.27
CA PRO A 75 -17.33 -24.13 2.64
C PRO A 75 -16.07 -23.52 3.26
N ALA A 76 -15.93 -22.19 3.15
CA ALA A 76 -14.85 -21.43 3.73
C ALA A 76 -15.36 -20.35 4.68
N ALA A 77 -14.63 -20.11 5.78
CA ALA A 77 -14.98 -19.05 6.73
C ALA A 77 -14.77 -17.65 6.09
N PRO A 78 -15.49 -16.61 6.58
CA PRO A 78 -15.24 -15.25 6.13
C PRO A 78 -13.81 -14.80 6.44
N ASP A 79 -13.04 -14.53 5.39
CA ASP A 79 -11.67 -14.00 5.42
C ASP A 79 -11.18 -13.69 3.98
N MET A 80 -9.89 -13.35 3.84
CA MET A 80 -9.21 -13.14 2.56
C MET A 80 -8.29 -14.33 2.25
N TYR A 81 -8.47 -14.94 1.09
CA TYR A 81 -7.76 -16.13 0.68
C TYR A 81 -6.97 -15.92 -0.61
N PRO A 82 -5.65 -16.08 -0.60
CA PRO A 82 -4.88 -16.13 -1.84
C PRO A 82 -5.27 -17.36 -2.67
N TYR A 83 -5.38 -17.14 -3.97
CA TYR A 83 -5.60 -18.21 -4.95
C TYR A 83 -4.99 -17.88 -6.31
N CYS A 84 -4.77 -18.91 -7.12
CA CYS A 84 -4.44 -18.78 -8.53
C CYS A 84 -5.07 -19.92 -9.32
N PHE A 85 -5.12 -19.76 -10.64
CA PHE A 85 -5.37 -20.88 -11.54
C PHE A 85 -4.04 -21.51 -11.94
N VAL A 86 -4.03 -22.81 -12.16
CA VAL A 86 -2.89 -23.54 -12.72
C VAL A 86 -3.34 -24.07 -14.08
N VAL A 87 -2.83 -23.46 -15.13
CA VAL A 87 -3.21 -23.71 -16.53
C VAL A 87 -2.06 -24.43 -17.22
N ASP A 88 -2.28 -25.66 -17.62
CA ASP A 88 -1.24 -26.51 -18.24
C ASP A 88 0.09 -26.49 -17.45
N GLY A 89 -0.02 -26.53 -16.12
CA GLY A 89 1.12 -26.52 -15.18
C GLY A 89 1.67 -25.15 -14.79
N VAL A 90 1.20 -24.04 -15.38
CA VAL A 90 1.66 -22.67 -15.09
C VAL A 90 0.67 -21.96 -14.19
N SER A 91 1.17 -21.33 -13.11
CA SER A 91 0.34 -20.51 -12.21
C SER A 91 -0.03 -19.17 -12.85
N VAL A 92 -1.32 -18.86 -12.86
CA VAL A 92 -1.92 -17.69 -13.49
C VAL A 92 -2.80 -16.96 -12.48
N MET A 93 -2.63 -15.66 -12.34
CA MET A 93 -3.58 -14.82 -11.59
C MET A 93 -4.92 -14.78 -12.32
N ASP A 94 -5.99 -14.61 -11.55
CA ASP A 94 -7.32 -14.43 -12.13
C ASP A 94 -7.40 -13.11 -12.94
N PRO A 95 -7.57 -13.17 -14.27
CA PRO A 95 -7.59 -11.97 -15.10
C PRO A 95 -8.86 -11.11 -14.91
N ARG A 96 -9.86 -11.60 -14.16
CA ARG A 96 -11.11 -10.87 -13.86
C ARG A 96 -11.21 -10.39 -12.42
N ASN A 97 -10.15 -10.61 -11.61
CA ASN A 97 -10.12 -10.17 -10.21
C ASN A 97 -9.20 -8.96 -10.04
N GLN A 98 -9.73 -7.89 -9.45
CA GLN A 98 -8.96 -6.68 -9.15
C GLN A 98 -8.03 -6.86 -7.94
N LEU A 99 -8.40 -7.75 -7.01
CA LEU A 99 -7.66 -7.97 -5.77
C LEU A 99 -6.51 -8.93 -6.01
N TYR A 100 -5.32 -8.54 -5.59
CA TYR A 100 -4.11 -9.35 -5.68
C TYR A 100 -3.28 -9.29 -4.40
N PHE A 101 -2.47 -10.32 -4.21
CA PHE A 101 -1.54 -10.42 -3.09
C PHE A 101 -0.22 -9.73 -3.48
N PRO A 102 0.17 -8.60 -2.82
CA PRO A 102 1.41 -7.89 -3.14
C PRO A 102 2.61 -8.65 -2.58
N ASN A 103 3.28 -9.45 -3.42
CA ASN A 103 4.37 -10.33 -3.04
C ASN A 103 5.47 -10.35 -4.10
N GLU A 104 6.73 -10.47 -3.66
CA GLU A 104 7.90 -10.55 -4.52
C GLU A 104 8.07 -11.92 -5.18
N GLY A 105 7.68 -13.00 -4.48
CA GLY A 105 8.02 -14.38 -4.83
C GLY A 105 6.92 -15.19 -5.52
N PHE A 106 5.66 -14.73 -5.45
CA PHE A 106 4.53 -15.39 -6.11
C PHE A 106 3.48 -14.38 -6.56
N LYS A 107 2.60 -14.82 -7.47
CA LYS A 107 1.54 -13.98 -8.04
C LYS A 107 0.20 -14.68 -7.85
N ASN A 108 -0.55 -14.21 -6.85
CA ASN A 108 -1.89 -14.72 -6.54
C ASN A 108 -2.92 -13.61 -6.55
N SER A 109 -4.13 -13.94 -6.98
CA SER A 109 -5.31 -13.15 -6.74
C SER A 109 -5.81 -13.34 -5.31
N LEU A 110 -6.69 -12.45 -4.82
CA LEU A 110 -7.30 -12.56 -3.51
C LEU A 110 -8.81 -12.77 -3.64
N LEU A 111 -9.31 -13.82 -3.01
CA LEU A 111 -10.73 -14.04 -2.77
C LEU A 111 -11.11 -13.38 -1.44
N GLU A 112 -12.07 -12.51 -1.44
CA GLU A 112 -12.66 -11.95 -0.24
C GLU A 112 -14.00 -12.63 0.05
N ILE A 113 -14.12 -13.19 1.26
CA ILE A 113 -15.39 -13.66 1.81
C ILE A 113 -15.68 -12.79 3.02
N SER A 114 -16.70 -11.94 2.94
CA SER A 114 -17.11 -11.05 4.02
C SER A 114 -18.52 -11.41 4.50
N ASP A 115 -18.72 -11.37 5.82
CA ASP A 115 -20.05 -11.45 6.46
C ASP A 115 -20.44 -10.11 7.13
N GLY A 116 -19.64 -9.05 6.94
CA GLY A 116 -19.81 -7.73 7.52
C GLY A 116 -19.55 -7.66 9.04
N LYS A 117 -19.07 -8.75 9.66
CA LYS A 117 -18.92 -8.87 11.12
C LYS A 117 -17.46 -8.95 11.57
N ARG A 118 -16.55 -9.25 10.65
CA ARG A 118 -15.13 -9.40 10.99
C ARG A 118 -14.52 -8.06 11.30
N ILE A 119 -13.49 -8.08 12.15
CA ILE A 119 -12.77 -6.86 12.53
C ILE A 119 -12.11 -6.15 11.34
N HIS A 120 -11.78 -6.92 10.30
CA HIS A 120 -11.12 -6.45 9.08
C HIS A 120 -12.10 -6.15 7.93
N ASP A 121 -13.40 -6.34 8.14
CA ASP A 121 -14.40 -5.94 7.15
C ASP A 121 -14.50 -4.42 7.04
N ILE A 122 -14.82 -3.94 5.86
CA ILE A 122 -15.08 -2.52 5.61
C ILE A 122 -16.43 -2.20 6.26
N LYS A 123 -16.45 -1.29 7.22
CA LYS A 123 -17.66 -0.85 7.94
C LYS A 123 -17.92 0.63 7.67
N ASP A 124 -19.16 1.04 7.84
CA ASP A 124 -19.56 2.46 7.75
C ASP A 124 -19.13 3.22 9.02
N VAL A 125 -17.85 3.53 9.09
CA VAL A 125 -17.19 4.30 10.14
C VAL A 125 -16.27 5.34 9.51
N PRO A 126 -15.86 6.40 10.22
CA PRO A 126 -14.87 7.31 9.68
C PRO A 126 -13.54 6.58 9.38
N HIS A 127 -13.07 6.71 8.14
CA HIS A 127 -11.81 6.13 7.70
C HIS A 127 -10.67 7.14 7.72
N GLY A 128 -9.47 6.62 7.96
CA GLY A 128 -8.22 7.34 7.88
C GLY A 128 -7.75 7.51 6.44
N ARG A 129 -6.59 8.15 6.27
CA ARG A 129 -5.95 8.34 4.97
C ARG A 129 -4.74 7.43 4.85
N VAL A 130 -4.51 6.92 3.64
CA VAL A 130 -3.33 6.14 3.29
C VAL A 130 -2.42 6.98 2.41
N GLU A 131 -1.17 7.17 2.81
CA GLU A 131 -0.17 7.92 2.06
C GLU A 131 1.00 7.02 1.67
N TYR A 132 1.38 7.06 0.38
CA TYR A 132 2.59 6.44 -0.15
C TYR A 132 3.67 7.49 -0.20
N VAL A 133 4.80 7.20 0.43
CA VAL A 133 5.91 8.12 0.60
C VAL A 133 7.22 7.52 0.14
N HIS A 134 8.05 8.35 -0.46
CA HIS A 134 9.43 8.04 -0.81
C HIS A 134 10.38 8.89 0.03
N TYR A 135 11.51 8.34 0.42
CA TYR A 135 12.53 9.05 1.17
C TYR A 135 13.92 8.54 0.78
N TYR A 136 14.89 9.44 0.75
CA TYR A 136 16.26 9.03 0.52
C TYR A 136 16.85 8.46 1.81
N SER A 137 17.25 7.19 1.77
CA SER A 137 17.93 6.52 2.87
C SER A 137 19.45 6.65 2.68
N LYS A 138 20.09 7.40 3.57
CA LYS A 138 21.55 7.50 3.59
C LYS A 138 22.20 6.17 3.96
N SER A 139 21.55 5.40 4.80
CA SER A 139 21.99 4.05 5.19
C SER A 139 22.03 3.08 4.02
N LEU A 140 21.06 3.18 3.10
CA LEU A 140 21.00 2.39 1.87
C LEU A 140 21.81 3.04 0.73
N GLY A 141 21.97 4.37 0.74
CA GLY A 141 22.43 5.16 -0.39
C GLY A 141 21.50 5.07 -1.59
N ALA A 142 20.19 4.99 -1.34
CA ALA A 142 19.15 4.87 -2.35
C ALA A 142 17.82 5.40 -1.79
N THR A 143 16.90 5.76 -2.67
CA THR A 143 15.51 6.06 -2.29
C THR A 143 14.79 4.78 -1.88
N ASN A 144 14.11 4.81 -0.74
CA ASN A 144 13.25 3.75 -0.22
C ASN A 144 11.83 4.28 -0.07
N ASN A 145 10.87 3.39 0.16
CA ASN A 145 9.46 3.73 0.27
C ASN A 145 8.82 3.17 1.54
N ALA A 146 7.74 3.80 1.95
CA ALA A 146 6.87 3.33 3.01
C ALA A 146 5.42 3.75 2.76
N ILE A 147 4.48 3.07 3.42
CA ILE A 147 3.08 3.50 3.49
C ILE A 147 2.82 4.06 4.88
N VAL A 148 2.12 5.18 4.94
CA VAL A 148 1.73 5.84 6.19
C VAL A 148 0.21 5.86 6.27
N ILE A 149 -0.34 5.19 7.28
CA ILE A 149 -1.78 5.20 7.56
C ILE A 149 -2.04 6.21 8.67
N LEU A 150 -2.83 7.20 8.36
CA LEU A 150 -3.21 8.29 9.25
C LEU A 150 -4.59 8.02 9.85
N PRO A 151 -4.81 8.25 11.15
CA PRO A 151 -6.12 8.02 11.75
C PRO A 151 -7.17 9.04 11.28
N PRO A 152 -8.47 8.74 11.37
CA PRO A 152 -9.55 9.61 10.87
C PRO A 152 -9.45 11.06 11.35
N SER A 153 -9.10 11.29 12.62
CA SER A 153 -8.99 12.64 13.17
C SER A 153 -7.76 13.44 12.68
N TYR A 154 -6.79 12.75 12.03
CA TYR A 154 -5.61 13.44 11.48
C TYR A 154 -5.97 14.37 10.32
N THR A 155 -6.94 13.97 9.50
CA THR A 155 -7.36 14.67 8.28
C THR A 155 -8.40 15.77 8.55
N GLN A 156 -9.05 15.74 9.73
CA GLN A 156 -9.95 16.81 10.12
C GLN A 156 -9.14 18.09 10.30
N MET A 157 -9.48 19.13 9.51
CA MET A 157 -8.87 20.44 9.63
C MET A 157 -9.13 20.98 11.03
N ASN A 158 -8.14 20.84 11.92
CA ASN A 158 -8.11 21.72 13.08
C ASN A 158 -7.87 23.13 12.57
N MET A 159 -8.89 23.98 12.63
CA MET A 159 -8.83 25.40 12.24
C MET A 159 -7.88 26.22 13.13
N SER A 160 -7.08 25.57 13.96
CA SER A 160 -6.02 26.24 14.72
C SER A 160 -4.86 26.57 13.79
N PHE A 161 -4.67 27.84 13.51
CA PHE A 161 -3.52 28.35 12.76
C PHE A 161 -2.20 28.22 13.52
N ASN A 162 -2.22 27.77 14.78
CA ASN A 162 -1.04 27.54 15.59
C ASN A 162 -0.64 26.06 15.50
N GLN A 163 0.45 25.76 14.81
CA GLN A 163 0.97 24.39 14.67
C GLN A 163 1.26 23.71 16.02
N ASN A 164 1.51 24.47 17.09
CA ASN A 164 1.77 23.91 18.42
C ASN A 164 0.50 23.37 19.11
N ASP A 165 -0.69 23.79 18.67
CA ASP A 165 -1.96 23.34 19.24
C ASP A 165 -2.55 22.12 18.50
N GLN A 166 -1.86 21.63 17.46
CA GLN A 166 -2.31 20.47 16.72
C GLN A 166 -2.04 19.17 17.49
N LYS A 167 -3.05 18.30 17.52
CA LYS A 167 -2.94 16.96 18.11
C LYS A 167 -1.79 16.18 17.45
N LYS A 168 -0.90 15.63 18.29
CA LYS A 168 0.16 14.69 17.90
C LYS A 168 -0.24 13.26 18.22
N TYR A 169 0.31 12.31 17.47
CA TYR A 169 -0.07 10.91 17.51
C TYR A 169 1.13 10.02 17.84
N PRO A 170 0.93 8.92 18.57
CA PRO A 170 1.93 7.87 18.68
C PRO A 170 2.10 7.15 17.34
N VAL A 171 3.22 6.44 17.15
CA VAL A 171 3.58 5.80 15.89
C VAL A 171 3.84 4.31 16.09
N PHE A 172 3.21 3.49 15.24
CA PHE A 172 3.46 2.05 15.16
C PHE A 172 4.16 1.70 13.84
N TYR A 173 5.41 1.24 13.92
CA TYR A 173 6.16 0.71 12.78
C TYR A 173 5.87 -0.77 12.64
N LEU A 174 5.26 -1.19 11.52
CA LEU A 174 4.71 -2.53 11.32
C LEU A 174 5.31 -3.18 10.08
N ILE A 175 6.15 -4.21 10.28
CA ILE A 175 7.03 -4.78 9.26
C ILE A 175 6.44 -6.08 8.70
N SER A 176 6.39 -6.21 7.36
CA SER A 176 5.84 -7.36 6.64
C SER A 176 6.76 -8.59 6.63
N GLY A 177 6.22 -9.73 6.19
CA GLY A 177 6.91 -11.02 6.14
C GLY A 177 7.94 -11.16 5.02
N THR A 178 8.48 -12.37 4.89
CA THR A 178 9.41 -12.74 3.83
C THR A 178 8.68 -12.68 2.49
N THR A 179 9.31 -12.06 1.48
CA THR A 179 8.75 -11.81 0.15
C THR A 179 7.52 -10.90 0.09
N ASP A 180 6.99 -10.45 1.23
CA ASP A 180 5.90 -9.50 1.27
C ASP A 180 6.42 -8.07 1.00
N THR A 181 5.65 -7.28 0.28
CA THR A 181 5.91 -5.85 0.11
C THR A 181 5.29 -5.05 1.26
N GLU A 182 5.51 -3.74 1.31
CA GLU A 182 4.90 -2.83 2.28
C GLU A 182 3.37 -2.78 2.16
N GLU A 183 2.82 -3.11 0.99
CA GLU A 183 1.37 -3.08 0.73
C GLU A 183 0.60 -4.23 1.37
N VAL A 184 1.27 -5.30 1.77
CA VAL A 184 0.57 -6.52 2.20
C VAL A 184 -0.27 -6.30 3.47
N TYR A 185 0.22 -5.50 4.44
CA TYR A 185 -0.59 -5.14 5.61
C TYR A 185 -1.82 -4.31 5.25
N LEU A 186 -1.76 -3.54 4.18
CA LEU A 186 -2.90 -2.77 3.69
C LEU A 186 -3.89 -3.66 2.91
N LYS A 187 -3.40 -4.37 1.88
CA LYS A 187 -4.26 -5.09 0.91
C LYS A 187 -4.75 -6.46 1.42
N VAL A 188 -3.95 -7.15 2.23
CA VAL A 188 -4.27 -8.48 2.78
C VAL A 188 -4.56 -8.41 4.28
N GLY A 189 -3.68 -7.76 5.03
CA GLY A 189 -3.80 -7.59 6.49
C GLY A 189 -4.87 -6.61 6.90
N ARG A 190 -5.31 -5.72 6.03
CA ARG A 190 -6.37 -4.72 6.24
C ARG A 190 -6.22 -3.92 7.53
N VAL A 191 -4.98 -3.60 7.89
CA VAL A 191 -4.66 -2.93 9.16
C VAL A 191 -5.34 -1.57 9.31
N ASN A 192 -5.56 -0.85 8.20
CA ASN A 192 -6.31 0.40 8.15
C ASN A 192 -7.76 0.20 8.62
N TYR A 193 -8.49 -0.76 8.04
CA TYR A 193 -9.87 -1.03 8.43
C TYR A 193 -9.99 -1.62 9.84
N ILE A 194 -9.05 -2.50 10.24
CA ILE A 194 -9.00 -3.02 11.63
C ILE A 194 -8.82 -1.86 12.61
N LEU A 195 -7.89 -0.96 12.34
CA LEU A 195 -7.62 0.18 13.22
C LEU A 195 -8.82 1.14 13.28
N ASP A 196 -9.39 1.51 12.13
CA ASP A 196 -10.52 2.43 12.05
C ASP A 196 -11.75 1.87 12.78
N ASN A 197 -12.06 0.58 12.58
CA ASN A 197 -13.13 -0.11 13.30
C ASN A 197 -12.91 -0.09 14.82
N LEU A 198 -11.69 -0.39 15.27
CA LEU A 198 -11.36 -0.37 16.69
C LEU A 198 -11.38 1.04 17.30
N ILE A 199 -10.99 2.07 16.54
CA ILE A 199 -11.09 3.47 16.96
C ILE A 199 -12.56 3.87 17.10
N ALA A 200 -13.40 3.53 16.13
CA ALA A 200 -14.84 3.81 16.16
C ALA A 200 -15.52 3.14 17.37
N ASP A 201 -15.13 1.92 17.68
CA ASP A 201 -15.60 1.15 18.86
C ASP A 201 -14.94 1.64 20.19
N LYS A 202 -14.04 2.63 20.14
CA LYS A 202 -13.28 3.16 21.30
C LYS A 202 -12.39 2.11 22.00
N LEU A 203 -11.99 1.08 21.27
CA LEU A 203 -11.14 0.00 21.77
C LEU A 203 -9.65 0.30 21.53
N ALA A 204 -9.30 1.02 20.47
CA ALA A 204 -7.91 1.40 20.18
C ALA A 204 -7.70 2.92 20.30
N LYS A 205 -6.46 3.30 20.61
CA LYS A 205 -6.00 4.69 20.53
C LYS A 205 -5.75 5.06 19.06
N GLU A 206 -6.04 6.32 18.72
CA GLU A 206 -5.62 6.86 17.44
C GLU A 206 -4.10 6.91 17.35
N MET A 207 -3.55 6.37 16.29
CA MET A 207 -2.12 6.27 16.03
C MET A 207 -1.82 6.39 14.54
N ILE A 208 -0.60 6.76 14.21
CA ILE A 208 -0.05 6.63 12.86
C ILE A 208 0.54 5.22 12.74
N VAL A 209 0.20 4.50 11.66
CA VAL A 209 0.85 3.22 11.35
C VAL A 209 1.77 3.43 10.15
N VAL A 210 3.03 3.03 10.28
CA VAL A 210 4.04 3.11 9.22
C VAL A 210 4.39 1.71 8.77
N LEU A 211 4.21 1.43 7.49
CA LEU A 211 4.51 0.16 6.85
C LEU A 211 5.77 0.32 5.99
N PRO A 212 6.97 0.03 6.51
CA PRO A 212 8.20 0.14 5.74
C PRO A 212 8.36 -1.02 4.77
N TYR A 213 9.04 -0.78 3.63
CA TYR A 213 9.54 -1.88 2.82
C TYR A 213 10.68 -2.59 3.55
N GLY A 214 10.40 -3.76 4.10
CA GLY A 214 11.28 -4.48 5.03
C GLY A 214 12.41 -5.28 4.38
N ASN A 215 12.56 -5.26 3.05
CA ASN A 215 13.62 -5.97 2.33
C ASN A 215 14.45 -5.06 1.41
N PRO A 216 15.10 -4.02 1.95
CA PRO A 216 15.79 -3.01 1.17
C PRO A 216 17.01 -3.52 0.40
N SER A 217 17.53 -4.71 0.72
CA SER A 217 18.63 -5.33 -0.04
C SER A 217 18.31 -5.56 -1.52
N LYS A 218 17.03 -5.63 -1.88
CA LYS A 218 16.59 -5.72 -3.29
C LYS A 218 16.66 -4.39 -4.04
N LEU A 219 16.69 -3.27 -3.33
CA LEU A 219 16.86 -1.93 -3.93
C LEU A 219 18.30 -1.71 -4.45
N LYS A 220 19.26 -2.48 -3.95
CA LYS A 220 20.62 -2.53 -4.52
C LYS A 220 20.78 -3.86 -5.23
N PRO A 221 21.15 -3.88 -6.52
CA PRO A 221 21.56 -5.10 -7.17
C PRO A 221 22.64 -5.76 -6.32
N ALA A 222 22.39 -6.96 -5.84
CA ALA A 222 23.42 -7.71 -5.12
C ALA A 222 24.61 -7.86 -6.06
N ALA A 223 25.83 -7.55 -5.56
CA ALA A 223 27.04 -7.98 -6.26
C ALA A 223 26.92 -9.47 -6.57
N PRO A 224 27.34 -9.95 -7.76
CA PRO A 224 27.19 -11.33 -8.15
C PRO A 224 27.66 -12.23 -7.01
N ALA A 225 26.80 -13.07 -6.48
CA ALA A 225 27.15 -13.97 -5.39
C ALA A 225 28.33 -14.84 -5.84
N ALA A 226 29.43 -14.80 -5.09
CA ALA A 226 30.54 -15.70 -5.31
C ALA A 226 29.99 -17.13 -5.39
N GLN A 227 30.30 -17.82 -6.48
CA GLN A 227 29.81 -19.17 -6.78
C GLN A 227 30.07 -20.10 -5.58
N GLY A 228 29.01 -20.66 -5.00
CA GLY A 228 29.08 -21.81 -4.09
C GLY A 228 28.63 -21.61 -2.65
N GLY A 229 28.28 -20.43 -2.17
CA GLY A 229 27.73 -20.24 -0.82
C GLY A 229 26.20 -20.40 -0.79
N ALA A 230 25.67 -21.20 0.13
CA ALA A 230 24.24 -21.13 0.46
C ALA A 230 23.91 -19.69 0.88
N PRO A 231 22.79 -19.08 0.41
CA PRO A 231 22.42 -17.74 0.85
C PRO A 231 22.16 -17.82 2.36
N GLN A 232 23.02 -17.18 3.14
CA GLN A 232 22.64 -16.83 4.49
C GLN A 232 21.54 -15.80 4.34
N MET A 233 20.30 -16.18 4.66
CA MET A 233 19.23 -15.20 4.86
C MET A 233 19.60 -14.41 6.12
N GLN A 234 20.23 -13.29 5.92
CA GLN A 234 20.34 -12.27 6.96
C GLN A 234 18.93 -11.67 7.11
N PHE A 235 18.19 -12.17 8.10
CA PHE A 235 16.92 -11.59 8.51
C PHE A 235 17.19 -10.17 9.00
N GLY A 236 17.15 -9.19 8.07
CA GLY A 236 17.21 -7.79 8.40
C GLY A 236 18.50 -7.33 9.07
N GLY A 237 19.63 -7.86 8.64
CA GLY A 237 20.92 -7.42 9.10
C GLY A 237 21.02 -5.89 9.21
N ASP A 238 22.03 -5.39 9.78
CA ASP A 238 22.37 -3.98 10.08
C ASP A 238 21.79 -2.90 9.15
N VAL A 239 21.55 -3.24 7.87
CA VAL A 239 21.15 -2.26 6.84
C VAL A 239 19.71 -1.79 7.04
N PHE A 240 18.72 -2.71 7.19
CA PHE A 240 17.33 -2.32 7.41
C PHE A 240 17.14 -1.66 8.79
N SER A 241 17.86 -2.13 9.81
CA SER A 241 17.85 -1.50 11.14
C SER A 241 18.34 -0.05 11.07
N LYS A 242 19.43 0.20 10.33
CA LYS A 242 19.95 1.54 10.12
C LYS A 242 19.01 2.42 9.32
N ASP A 243 18.44 1.91 8.24
CA ASP A 243 17.42 2.61 7.45
C ASP A 243 16.23 3.01 8.33
N LEU A 244 15.65 2.06 9.06
CA LEU A 244 14.51 2.35 9.94
C LEU A 244 14.82 3.43 10.99
N ILE A 245 15.96 3.28 11.70
CA ILE A 245 16.30 4.13 12.86
C ILE A 245 16.85 5.49 12.43
N ASN A 246 17.70 5.52 11.41
CA ASN A 246 18.47 6.73 11.06
C ASN A 246 17.84 7.54 9.92
N ASP A 247 16.99 6.91 9.10
CA ASP A 247 16.44 7.56 7.91
C ASP A 247 14.91 7.62 7.97
N LEU A 248 14.19 6.49 8.08
CA LEU A 248 12.73 6.49 8.07
C LEU A 248 12.12 7.16 9.30
N MET A 249 12.57 6.82 10.52
CA MET A 249 12.01 7.43 11.73
C MET A 249 12.16 8.97 11.73
N PRO A 250 13.35 9.53 11.46
CA PRO A 250 13.50 10.99 11.34
C PRO A 250 12.63 11.60 10.22
N PHE A 251 12.47 10.90 9.08
CA PHE A 251 11.59 11.34 8.01
C PHE A 251 10.13 11.42 8.48
N ILE A 252 9.62 10.40 9.19
CA ILE A 252 8.26 10.40 9.74
C ILE A 252 8.09 11.51 10.77
N GLU A 253 9.06 11.70 11.66
CA GLU A 253 9.01 12.74 12.70
C GLU A 253 9.09 14.17 12.14
N LYS A 254 9.80 14.37 11.03
CA LYS A 254 9.86 15.66 10.32
C LYS A 254 8.56 15.98 9.62
N ASN A 255 7.89 14.97 9.03
CA ASN A 255 6.81 15.17 8.08
C ASN A 255 5.42 14.97 8.68
N TYR A 256 5.30 14.34 9.86
CA TYR A 256 4.01 14.02 10.49
C TYR A 256 3.94 14.51 11.92
N ARG A 257 2.72 14.71 12.41
CA ARG A 257 2.44 15.15 13.79
C ARG A 257 2.62 14.00 14.76
N THR A 258 3.85 13.72 15.15
CA THR A 258 4.23 12.59 15.99
C THR A 258 4.61 13.00 17.41
N VAL A 259 4.45 12.08 18.38
CA VAL A 259 5.01 12.21 19.73
C VAL A 259 6.33 11.43 19.79
N ASN A 260 7.44 12.16 19.88
CA ASN A 260 8.80 11.62 19.66
C ASN A 260 9.46 11.15 20.96
N ASN A 261 8.94 10.07 21.56
CA ASN A 261 9.57 9.40 22.70
C ASN A 261 9.23 7.89 22.68
N ALA A 262 9.94 7.10 23.49
CA ALA A 262 9.76 5.65 23.54
C ALA A 262 8.34 5.23 23.92
N ASP A 263 7.70 5.93 24.86
CA ASP A 263 6.35 5.61 25.34
C ASP A 263 5.26 5.80 24.26
N ASN A 264 5.61 6.44 23.17
CA ASN A 264 4.71 6.70 22.04
C ASN A 264 5.21 6.10 20.71
N ARG A 265 6.15 5.14 20.79
CA ARG A 265 6.58 4.36 19.63
C ARG A 265 6.43 2.87 19.88
N ALA A 266 5.82 2.21 18.91
CA ALA A 266 5.69 0.76 18.84
C ALA A 266 6.40 0.22 17.60
N ILE A 267 6.91 -0.99 17.71
CA ILE A 267 7.45 -1.75 16.58
C ILE A 267 6.87 -3.16 16.62
N GLY A 268 6.48 -3.68 15.46
CA GLY A 268 5.94 -5.03 15.36
C GLY A 268 6.08 -5.58 13.94
N GLY A 269 5.74 -6.85 13.76
CA GLY A 269 5.77 -7.45 12.45
C GLY A 269 5.38 -8.93 12.42
N PHE A 270 5.20 -9.43 11.20
CA PHE A 270 4.84 -10.82 10.90
C PHE A 270 6.03 -11.57 10.29
N SER A 271 6.26 -12.79 10.75
CA SER A 271 7.30 -13.67 10.17
C SER A 271 8.70 -13.02 10.20
N ARG A 272 9.36 -12.83 9.06
CA ARG A 272 10.61 -12.06 8.96
C ARG A 272 10.49 -10.69 9.65
N GLY A 273 9.40 -9.97 9.40
CA GLY A 273 9.16 -8.66 10.02
C GLY A 273 9.05 -8.73 11.54
N GLY A 274 8.50 -9.82 12.08
CA GLY A 274 8.49 -10.08 13.53
C GLY A 274 9.90 -10.29 14.10
N ASN A 275 10.77 -11.03 13.39
CA ASN A 275 12.18 -11.17 13.76
C ASN A 275 12.90 -9.80 13.74
N GLN A 276 12.72 -9.02 12.68
CA GLN A 276 13.27 -7.67 12.56
C GLN A 276 12.77 -6.75 13.68
N ALA A 277 11.46 -6.77 13.97
CA ALA A 277 10.86 -5.96 15.02
C ALA A 277 11.44 -6.32 16.42
N LEU A 278 11.63 -7.61 16.70
CA LEU A 278 12.25 -8.07 17.94
C LEU A 278 13.72 -7.62 18.04
N ALA A 279 14.50 -7.88 16.99
CA ALA A 279 15.92 -7.52 16.98
C ALA A 279 16.14 -6.01 17.12
N ILE A 280 15.40 -5.21 16.33
CA ILE A 280 15.52 -3.75 16.33
C ILE A 280 14.95 -3.16 17.64
N GLY A 281 13.75 -3.59 18.04
CA GLY A 281 13.07 -3.04 19.21
C GLY A 281 13.82 -3.31 20.50
N LEU A 282 14.28 -4.55 20.72
CA LEU A 282 15.06 -4.92 21.91
C LEU A 282 16.42 -4.23 21.96
N SER A 283 17.06 -4.00 20.79
CA SER A 283 18.32 -3.26 20.71
C SER A 283 18.15 -1.74 20.93
N ASN A 284 16.91 -1.23 20.92
CA ASN A 284 16.61 0.21 20.96
C ASN A 284 15.46 0.52 21.94
N LEU A 285 15.54 -0.01 23.18
CA LEU A 285 14.55 0.23 24.24
C LEU A 285 14.51 1.69 24.73
N ASP A 286 15.41 2.54 24.29
CA ASP A 286 15.36 4.00 24.43
C ASP A 286 14.44 4.67 23.40
N LYS A 287 14.07 3.94 22.34
CA LYS A 287 13.21 4.42 21.24
C LYS A 287 11.83 3.77 21.21
N PHE A 288 11.72 2.52 21.67
CA PHE A 288 10.48 1.73 21.62
C PHE A 288 10.13 1.14 22.98
N SER A 289 8.89 1.34 23.46
CA SER A 289 8.36 0.71 24.66
C SER A 289 7.28 -0.35 24.38
N TYR A 290 6.83 -0.49 23.13
CA TYR A 290 5.83 -1.46 22.70
C TYR A 290 6.42 -2.33 21.60
N LEU A 291 6.52 -3.64 21.87
CA LEU A 291 7.13 -4.63 20.99
C LEU A 291 6.09 -5.72 20.68
N CYS A 292 5.81 -5.97 19.40
CA CYS A 292 4.88 -7.00 18.96
C CYS A 292 5.52 -7.90 17.90
N SER A 293 5.35 -9.22 18.07
CA SER A 293 5.85 -10.20 17.09
C SER A 293 4.78 -11.23 16.79
N TYR A 294 4.50 -11.42 15.50
CA TYR A 294 3.47 -12.31 14.99
C TYR A 294 4.12 -13.44 14.19
N SER A 295 3.90 -14.69 14.63
CA SER A 295 4.45 -15.87 13.97
C SER A 295 5.95 -15.76 13.74
N SER A 296 6.72 -15.43 14.81
CA SER A 296 8.16 -15.21 14.69
C SER A 296 8.92 -15.36 16.02
N PHE A 297 10.24 -15.27 15.92
CA PHE A 297 11.19 -15.29 17.03
C PHE A 297 12.44 -14.51 16.61
N THR A 298 13.38 -14.30 17.55
CA THR A 298 14.71 -13.78 17.21
C THR A 298 15.81 -14.65 17.82
N SER A 299 16.89 -14.80 17.06
CA SER A 299 18.15 -15.41 17.54
C SER A 299 19.20 -14.35 17.85
N THR A 300 18.86 -13.06 17.81
CA THR A 300 19.77 -11.97 18.08
C THR A 300 20.17 -11.99 19.57
N THR A 301 21.46 -12.05 19.84
CA THR A 301 21.99 -12.00 21.21
C THR A 301 22.14 -10.54 21.63
N ILE A 302 21.44 -10.14 22.69
CA ILE A 302 21.47 -8.78 23.24
C ILE A 302 21.69 -8.90 24.77
N PRO A 303 22.96 -9.05 25.23
CA PRO A 303 23.26 -9.29 26.64
C PRO A 303 22.67 -8.21 27.56
N GLU A 304 22.73 -6.93 27.16
CA GLU A 304 22.21 -5.80 27.95
C GLU A 304 20.71 -5.93 28.26
N VAL A 305 19.98 -6.61 27.38
CA VAL A 305 18.55 -6.87 27.55
C VAL A 305 18.31 -8.12 28.39
N TYR A 306 18.92 -9.25 28.00
CA TYR A 306 18.59 -10.55 28.55
C TYR A 306 19.25 -10.83 29.91
N ASP A 307 20.39 -10.20 30.19
CA ASP A 307 21.09 -10.38 31.47
C ASP A 307 20.68 -9.35 32.55
N ASN A 308 19.79 -8.39 32.18
CA ASN A 308 19.26 -7.38 33.12
C ASN A 308 17.73 -7.24 32.99
N ALA A 309 17.02 -8.33 33.28
CA ALA A 309 15.56 -8.39 33.16
C ALA A 309 14.83 -7.27 33.91
N ALA A 310 15.29 -6.91 35.10
CA ALA A 310 14.65 -5.86 35.90
C ALA A 310 14.71 -4.48 35.20
N ALA A 311 15.83 -4.14 34.58
CA ALA A 311 15.96 -2.90 33.84
C ALA A 311 15.18 -2.94 32.49
N THR A 312 15.20 -4.08 31.83
CA THR A 312 14.47 -4.33 30.58
C THR A 312 12.96 -4.20 30.79
N ASN A 313 12.40 -4.91 31.78
CA ASN A 313 10.98 -4.88 32.07
C ASN A 313 10.46 -3.49 32.47
N LYS A 314 11.31 -2.61 33.01
CA LYS A 314 10.94 -1.21 33.31
C LYS A 314 10.78 -0.34 32.08
N LYS A 315 11.45 -0.67 30.99
CA LYS A 315 11.42 0.10 29.73
C LYS A 315 10.28 -0.33 28.81
N ILE A 316 9.77 -1.55 28.99
CA ILE A 316 8.78 -2.14 28.09
C ILE A 316 7.38 -2.00 28.70
N HIS A 317 6.47 -1.34 28.00
CA HIS A 317 5.07 -1.27 28.36
C HIS A 317 4.26 -2.44 27.82
N LEU A 318 4.65 -2.96 26.65
CA LEU A 318 4.06 -4.15 26.03
C LEU A 318 5.13 -4.96 25.31
N PHE A 319 5.27 -6.22 25.66
CA PHE A 319 6.02 -7.21 24.91
C PHE A 319 5.07 -8.34 24.55
N TRP A 320 4.59 -8.35 23.32
CA TRP A 320 3.55 -9.27 22.86
C TRP A 320 4.07 -10.21 21.79
N LEU A 321 3.85 -11.51 21.97
CA LEU A 321 4.32 -12.58 21.11
C LEU A 321 3.15 -13.52 20.78
N GLY A 322 2.87 -13.75 19.52
CA GLY A 322 1.82 -14.67 19.08
C GLY A 322 2.28 -15.64 18.00
N VAL A 323 1.80 -16.86 18.06
CA VAL A 323 2.06 -17.88 17.03
C VAL A 323 0.93 -18.91 16.99
N GLY A 324 0.60 -19.41 15.80
CA GLY A 324 -0.33 -20.53 15.62
C GLY A 324 0.34 -21.86 16.00
N THR A 325 -0.42 -22.78 16.58
CA THR A 325 0.09 -24.13 16.94
C THR A 325 0.41 -24.97 15.70
N ASP A 326 -0.25 -24.69 14.58
CA ASP A 326 0.01 -25.32 13.27
C ASP A 326 1.01 -24.54 12.39
N ASP A 327 1.59 -23.46 12.92
CA ASP A 327 2.59 -22.66 12.24
C ASP A 327 3.95 -23.41 12.20
N PHE A 328 4.62 -23.41 11.05
CA PHE A 328 5.93 -24.05 10.94
C PHE A 328 7.02 -23.40 11.79
N LEU A 329 6.78 -22.15 12.28
CA LEU A 329 7.66 -21.46 13.24
C LEU A 329 7.27 -21.70 14.70
N TYR A 330 6.22 -22.47 14.96
CA TYR A 330 5.73 -22.69 16.34
C TYR A 330 6.83 -23.14 17.29
N GLY A 331 7.60 -24.16 16.92
CA GLY A 331 8.67 -24.70 17.77
C GLY A 331 9.72 -23.65 18.13
N ASN A 332 10.19 -22.89 17.16
CA ASN A 332 11.19 -21.84 17.37
C ASN A 332 10.64 -20.66 18.21
N ALA A 333 9.40 -20.23 17.90
CA ALA A 333 8.76 -19.13 18.62
C ALA A 333 8.49 -19.50 20.09
N ARG A 334 8.00 -20.71 20.31
CA ARG A 334 7.77 -21.26 21.66
C ARG A 334 9.08 -21.36 22.45
N ASP A 335 10.16 -21.86 21.83
CA ASP A 335 11.46 -21.94 22.49
C ASP A 335 12.04 -20.58 22.86
N TYR A 336 11.81 -19.57 21.99
CA TYR A 336 12.17 -18.19 22.30
C TYR A 336 11.34 -17.63 23.47
N MET A 337 10.05 -17.93 23.52
CA MET A 337 9.18 -17.52 24.65
C MET A 337 9.61 -18.17 25.97
N GLU A 338 10.00 -19.46 25.94
CA GLU A 338 10.57 -20.16 27.10
C GLU A 338 11.90 -19.53 27.54
N PHE A 339 12.77 -19.18 26.60
CA PHE A 339 14.01 -18.47 26.89
C PHE A 339 13.77 -17.14 27.61
N LEU A 340 12.76 -16.35 27.19
CA LEU A 340 12.38 -15.11 27.87
C LEU A 340 11.92 -15.37 29.31
N ASP A 341 11.13 -16.42 29.54
CA ASP A 341 10.68 -16.80 30.87
C ASP A 341 11.88 -17.17 31.76
N GLN A 342 12.83 -17.96 31.25
CA GLN A 342 14.06 -18.31 31.94
C GLN A 342 14.94 -17.11 32.31
N LYS A 343 14.93 -16.08 31.45
CA LYS A 343 15.64 -14.81 31.65
C LYS A 343 14.86 -13.84 32.56
N GLY A 344 13.62 -14.14 32.92
CA GLY A 344 12.75 -13.25 33.72
C GLY A 344 12.25 -12.04 32.97
N ILE A 345 12.22 -12.09 31.62
CA ILE A 345 11.64 -11.06 30.74
C ILE A 345 10.13 -11.29 30.63
N THR A 346 9.36 -10.34 31.12
CA THR A 346 7.90 -10.40 31.07
C THR A 346 7.37 -10.19 29.65
N SER A 347 6.45 -11.05 29.22
CA SER A 347 5.79 -10.92 27.90
C SER A 347 4.39 -11.52 27.90
N VAL A 348 3.53 -11.02 27.04
CA VAL A 348 2.24 -11.64 26.69
C VAL A 348 2.51 -12.68 25.62
N LYS A 349 1.97 -13.87 25.80
CA LYS A 349 2.09 -14.98 24.86
C LYS A 349 0.70 -15.43 24.43
N GLU A 350 0.46 -15.46 23.12
CA GLU A 350 -0.81 -15.86 22.52
C GLU A 350 -0.60 -17.03 21.55
N PHE A 351 -1.43 -18.04 21.66
CA PHE A 351 -1.39 -19.22 20.80
C PHE A 351 -2.74 -19.42 20.15
N THR A 352 -2.75 -19.51 18.80
CA THR A 352 -3.96 -19.86 18.06
C THR A 352 -3.95 -21.32 17.69
N ASN A 353 -5.12 -21.98 17.75
CA ASN A 353 -5.29 -23.39 17.37
C ASN A 353 -6.33 -23.57 16.25
N ASP A 354 -6.59 -22.50 15.50
CA ASP A 354 -7.65 -22.43 14.49
C ASP A 354 -7.21 -23.03 13.14
N LYS A 355 -6.08 -23.70 13.07
CA LYS A 355 -5.47 -24.30 11.88
C LYS A 355 -5.14 -23.31 10.78
N PHE A 356 -4.91 -22.04 11.13
CA PHE A 356 -4.54 -21.02 10.16
C PHE A 356 -3.09 -21.15 9.69
N GLY A 357 -2.24 -21.86 10.45
CA GLY A 357 -0.83 -22.01 10.13
C GLY A 357 -0.09 -20.67 10.04
N HIS A 358 0.89 -20.61 9.14
CA HIS A 358 1.69 -19.40 8.88
C HIS A 358 1.00 -18.51 7.85
N THR A 359 -0.06 -17.81 8.23
CA THR A 359 -0.92 -17.07 7.30
C THR A 359 -1.29 -15.68 7.80
N TRP A 360 -1.77 -14.85 6.88
CA TRP A 360 -2.30 -13.52 7.17
C TRP A 360 -3.59 -13.55 8.02
N MET A 361 -4.28 -14.68 8.11
CA MET A 361 -5.42 -14.86 9.02
C MET A 361 -4.95 -14.71 10.48
N ASN A 362 -3.85 -15.39 10.85
CA ASN A 362 -3.23 -15.22 12.16
C ASN A 362 -2.73 -13.78 12.38
N ALA A 363 -2.09 -13.16 11.38
CA ALA A 363 -1.61 -11.79 11.49
C ALA A 363 -2.77 -10.80 11.79
N LYS A 364 -3.93 -10.95 11.12
CA LYS A 364 -5.13 -10.14 11.39
C LYS A 364 -5.70 -10.38 12.79
N TYR A 365 -5.76 -11.64 13.22
CA TYR A 365 -6.17 -11.98 14.58
C TYR A 365 -5.27 -11.31 15.61
N PHE A 366 -3.95 -11.38 15.43
CA PHE A 366 -2.97 -10.78 16.34
C PHE A 366 -3.03 -9.25 16.33
N LEU A 367 -3.26 -8.62 15.18
CA LEU A 367 -3.52 -7.18 15.10
C LEU A 367 -4.75 -6.79 15.92
N GLY A 368 -5.84 -7.56 15.84
CA GLY A 368 -7.04 -7.34 16.64
C GLY A 368 -6.81 -7.43 18.14
N LYS A 369 -5.82 -8.23 18.59
CA LYS A 369 -5.43 -8.35 19.99
C LYS A 369 -4.47 -7.25 20.45
N THR A 370 -3.56 -6.80 19.60
CA THR A 370 -2.48 -5.88 19.99
C THR A 370 -2.86 -4.42 19.84
N LEU A 371 -3.58 -4.03 18.77
CA LEU A 371 -3.98 -2.63 18.56
C LEU A 371 -4.74 -2.00 19.74
N PRO A 372 -5.64 -2.70 20.46
CA PRO A 372 -6.28 -2.18 21.66
C PRO A 372 -5.30 -1.93 22.83
N LEU A 373 -4.17 -2.64 22.84
CA LEU A 373 -3.16 -2.52 23.89
C LEU A 373 -2.17 -1.40 23.61
N LEU A 374 -1.83 -1.15 22.34
CA LEU A 374 -0.84 -0.16 21.97
C LEU A 374 -1.20 1.24 22.49
N PHE A 375 -0.22 1.88 23.15
CA PHE A 375 -0.34 3.23 23.72
C PHE A 375 -1.42 3.37 24.80
N ASN A 376 -1.97 2.25 25.25
CA ASN A 376 -2.84 2.16 26.41
C ASN A 376 -2.06 1.50 27.57
N LYS A 377 -1.22 2.30 28.23
CA LYS A 377 -0.29 1.82 29.27
C LYS A 377 -0.95 0.93 30.32
N LYS A 378 -2.14 1.33 30.82
CA LYS A 378 -2.86 0.55 31.83
C LYS A 378 -3.27 -0.84 31.30
N ALA A 379 -3.85 -0.91 30.10
CA ALA A 379 -4.26 -2.18 29.50
C ALA A 379 -3.04 -3.06 29.16
N SER A 380 -1.96 -2.46 28.68
CA SER A 380 -0.71 -3.17 28.38
C SER A 380 -0.07 -3.75 29.63
N GLU A 381 0.06 -2.97 30.71
CA GLU A 381 0.61 -3.43 31.99
C GLU A 381 -0.25 -4.54 32.62
N GLU A 382 -1.57 -4.45 32.47
CA GLU A 382 -2.49 -5.50 32.94
C GLU A 382 -2.31 -6.79 32.12
N ALA A 383 -2.23 -6.68 30.77
CA ALA A 383 -1.96 -7.82 29.89
C ALA A 383 -0.61 -8.47 30.22
N MET A 384 0.43 -7.67 30.44
CA MET A 384 1.77 -8.15 30.80
C MET A 384 1.77 -8.90 32.15
N LYS A 385 1.02 -8.43 33.16
CA LYS A 385 0.88 -9.10 34.47
C LYS A 385 0.16 -10.44 34.36
N ASN A 386 -0.78 -10.56 33.43
CA ASN A 386 -1.58 -11.75 33.22
C ASN A 386 -0.97 -12.70 32.19
N GLY A 387 0.23 -12.40 31.68
CA GLY A 387 0.95 -13.21 30.70
C GLY A 387 1.20 -14.63 31.25
N GLN A 388 0.84 -15.64 30.44
CA GLN A 388 1.08 -17.04 30.79
C GLN A 388 2.51 -17.45 30.42
N PRO A 389 3.11 -18.41 31.10
CA PRO A 389 4.39 -18.99 30.73
C PRO A 389 4.26 -19.71 29.36
N ALA A 390 5.39 -19.89 28.68
CA ALA A 390 5.44 -20.70 27.48
C ALA A 390 4.95 -22.13 27.73
N PRO A 391 4.17 -22.74 26.83
CA PRO A 391 3.74 -24.14 27.00
C PRO A 391 4.93 -25.10 27.11
N ALA A 392 4.77 -26.17 27.83
CA ALA A 392 5.78 -27.23 27.91
C ALA A 392 6.04 -27.84 26.53
N LYS A 393 7.29 -28.26 26.27
CA LYS A 393 7.65 -29.01 25.04
C LYS A 393 6.95 -30.35 25.03
N THR A 394 6.37 -30.68 23.91
CA THR A 394 5.82 -32.02 23.65
C THR A 394 6.86 -32.96 23.01
N GLY A 395 7.94 -32.39 22.46
CA GLY A 395 8.97 -33.13 21.72
C GLY A 395 8.57 -33.44 20.26
N GLN A 396 7.41 -32.96 19.81
CA GLN A 396 6.91 -33.15 18.45
C GLN A 396 6.97 -31.86 17.60
N GLU A 397 7.40 -30.73 18.20
CA GLU A 397 7.47 -29.45 17.54
C GLU A 397 8.48 -29.47 16.39
N GLN A 398 8.04 -29.11 15.20
CA GLN A 398 8.92 -28.92 14.07
C GLN A 398 9.78 -27.67 14.28
N GLN A 399 11.06 -27.80 14.00
CA GLN A 399 11.99 -26.68 14.01
C GLN A 399 12.21 -26.18 12.58
N PHE A 400 12.08 -24.87 12.39
CA PHE A 400 12.39 -24.23 11.14
C PHE A 400 13.91 -24.15 10.96
N THR A 401 14.40 -24.71 9.86
CA THR A 401 15.82 -24.80 9.55
C THR A 401 16.15 -24.12 8.23
N GLY A 402 17.43 -23.90 7.96
CA GLY A 402 17.88 -23.43 6.66
C GLY A 402 17.44 -24.31 5.48
N ALA A 403 17.33 -25.62 5.69
CA ALA A 403 16.81 -26.55 4.69
C ALA A 403 15.30 -26.35 4.43
N THR A 404 14.52 -26.11 5.49
CA THR A 404 13.10 -25.77 5.37
C THR A 404 12.93 -24.47 4.59
N MET A 405 13.77 -23.47 4.88
CA MET A 405 13.79 -22.18 4.20
C MET A 405 14.06 -22.33 2.70
N ALA A 406 15.12 -23.05 2.33
CA ALA A 406 15.51 -23.24 0.92
C ALA A 406 14.41 -23.95 0.10
N ARG A 407 13.63 -24.84 0.76
CA ARG A 407 12.49 -25.53 0.14
C ARG A 407 11.29 -24.63 -0.06
N LEU A 408 10.96 -23.79 0.93
CA LEU A 408 9.78 -22.91 0.88
C LEU A 408 10.00 -21.68 0.00
N PHE A 409 11.24 -21.22 -0.10
CA PHE A 409 11.62 -20.02 -0.86
C PHE A 409 12.76 -20.36 -1.84
N PRO A 410 12.47 -21.09 -2.94
CA PRO A 410 13.47 -21.37 -3.96
C PRO A 410 13.97 -20.05 -4.60
N ARG A 411 15.23 -20.07 -5.08
CA ARG A 411 15.78 -18.90 -5.77
C ARG A 411 14.96 -18.63 -7.04
N PRO A 412 14.37 -17.44 -7.19
CA PRO A 412 13.71 -17.05 -8.43
C PRO A 412 14.74 -16.81 -9.54
N VAL A 413 14.32 -16.90 -10.79
CA VAL A 413 15.08 -16.30 -11.90
C VAL A 413 15.05 -14.78 -11.76
N ILE A 414 16.10 -14.10 -12.24
CA ILE A 414 16.13 -12.63 -12.24
C ILE A 414 15.39 -12.14 -13.49
N SER A 415 14.29 -11.41 -13.30
CA SER A 415 13.50 -10.83 -14.39
C SER A 415 12.67 -9.64 -13.84
N PRO A 416 12.68 -8.48 -14.49
CA PRO A 416 13.63 -8.06 -15.52
C PRO A 416 15.04 -7.82 -14.95
N GLU A 417 16.06 -8.05 -15.79
CA GLU A 417 17.45 -7.68 -15.47
C GLU A 417 17.90 -6.55 -16.39
N TYR A 418 18.38 -5.46 -15.80
CA TYR A 418 18.84 -4.28 -16.52
C TYR A 418 20.36 -4.29 -16.62
N THR A 419 20.89 -4.30 -17.84
CA THR A 419 22.34 -4.28 -18.15
C THR A 419 22.64 -3.18 -19.18
N GLU A 420 23.93 -3.00 -19.48
CA GLU A 420 24.35 -2.08 -20.56
C GLU A 420 23.86 -2.56 -21.95
N GLU A 421 23.63 -3.85 -22.11
CA GLU A 421 23.20 -4.48 -23.37
C GLU A 421 21.69 -4.34 -23.61
N GLY A 422 20.91 -4.13 -22.54
CA GLY A 422 19.45 -4.04 -22.63
C GLY A 422 18.74 -4.55 -21.39
N ILE A 423 17.46 -4.81 -21.55
CA ILE A 423 16.58 -5.39 -20.52
C ILE A 423 16.36 -6.86 -20.87
N THR A 424 16.81 -7.75 -20.01
CA THR A 424 16.60 -9.20 -20.18
C THR A 424 15.43 -9.68 -19.33
N PHE A 425 14.47 -10.29 -19.99
CA PHE A 425 13.30 -10.94 -19.36
C PHE A 425 13.47 -12.44 -19.36
N ARG A 426 13.09 -13.10 -18.24
CA ARG A 426 13.22 -14.57 -18.09
C ARG A 426 11.98 -15.15 -17.45
N MET A 427 11.57 -16.31 -17.97
CA MET A 427 10.47 -17.11 -17.44
C MET A 427 10.89 -18.57 -17.30
N LYS A 428 10.74 -19.14 -16.11
CA LYS A 428 10.96 -20.56 -15.89
C LYS A 428 9.68 -21.34 -16.20
N ALA A 429 9.67 -22.02 -17.35
CA ALA A 429 8.56 -22.85 -17.80
C ALA A 429 9.11 -24.09 -18.54
N PRO A 430 9.64 -25.10 -17.79
CA PRO A 430 10.33 -26.26 -18.40
C PRO A 430 9.43 -27.11 -19.28
N GLU A 431 8.13 -27.20 -18.94
CA GLU A 431 7.16 -28.04 -19.66
C GLU A 431 6.47 -27.31 -20.82
N ALA A 432 6.68 -25.99 -20.95
CA ALA A 432 6.04 -25.20 -22.01
C ALA A 432 6.62 -25.54 -23.40
N ASP A 433 5.73 -25.60 -24.38
CA ASP A 433 6.06 -25.78 -25.79
C ASP A 433 6.49 -24.44 -26.43
N SER A 434 5.93 -23.30 -25.96
CA SER A 434 6.27 -21.96 -26.43
C SER A 434 6.11 -20.91 -25.34
N VAL A 435 7.02 -19.94 -25.32
CA VAL A 435 6.88 -18.71 -24.52
C VAL A 435 7.17 -17.51 -25.41
N LYS A 436 6.28 -16.52 -25.34
CA LYS A 436 6.44 -15.24 -26.03
C LYS A 436 6.43 -14.12 -25.02
N PHE A 437 7.22 -13.08 -25.28
CA PHE A 437 7.18 -11.81 -24.58
C PHE A 437 6.15 -10.90 -25.23
N ASN A 438 5.24 -10.32 -24.47
CA ASN A 438 4.24 -9.39 -24.92
C ASN A 438 4.28 -8.09 -24.11
N SER A 439 4.06 -6.95 -24.74
CA SER A 439 4.13 -5.64 -24.12
C SER A 439 3.27 -4.63 -24.84
N ASP A 440 2.84 -3.57 -24.13
CA ASP A 440 2.08 -2.44 -24.68
C ASP A 440 2.91 -1.51 -25.59
N ILE A 441 4.23 -1.72 -25.69
CA ILE A 441 5.12 -1.00 -26.63
C ILE A 441 5.38 -1.79 -27.93
N LEU A 442 4.94 -3.03 -28.04
CA LEU A 442 5.18 -3.90 -29.19
C LEU A 442 3.94 -4.00 -30.10
N GLU A 443 4.16 -4.09 -31.40
CA GLU A 443 3.07 -4.36 -32.35
C GLU A 443 2.58 -5.82 -32.29
N ALA A 444 3.45 -6.76 -31.90
CA ALA A 444 3.13 -8.17 -31.75
C ALA A 444 4.06 -8.87 -30.74
N PRO A 445 3.61 -9.96 -30.07
CA PRO A 445 4.44 -10.73 -29.15
C PRO A 445 5.69 -11.33 -29.82
N LEU A 446 6.83 -11.24 -29.15
CA LEU A 446 8.12 -11.75 -29.60
C LEU A 446 8.40 -13.14 -29.04
N PRO A 447 8.92 -14.12 -29.83
CA PRO A 447 9.30 -15.42 -29.31
C PRO A 447 10.50 -15.32 -28.38
N MET A 448 10.52 -16.16 -27.33
CA MET A 448 11.64 -16.28 -26.40
C MET A 448 12.43 -17.58 -26.68
N GLU A 449 13.69 -17.61 -26.27
CA GLU A 449 14.58 -18.77 -26.43
C GLU A 449 14.66 -19.57 -25.11
N LYS A 450 14.53 -20.91 -25.21
CA LYS A 450 14.58 -21.84 -24.08
C LYS A 450 15.99 -22.39 -23.90
N ASP A 451 16.53 -22.30 -22.68
CA ASP A 451 17.77 -22.95 -22.31
C ASP A 451 17.57 -24.40 -21.86
N THR A 452 18.68 -25.14 -21.59
CA THR A 452 18.66 -26.52 -21.16
C THR A 452 18.06 -26.75 -19.77
N THR A 453 17.84 -25.69 -18.98
CA THR A 453 17.24 -25.75 -17.64
C THR A 453 15.75 -25.45 -17.65
N GLY A 454 15.19 -25.15 -18.82
CA GLY A 454 13.78 -24.76 -19.00
C GLY A 454 13.49 -23.30 -18.68
N VAL A 455 14.50 -22.45 -18.69
CA VAL A 455 14.34 -21.00 -18.59
C VAL A 455 14.28 -20.41 -19.99
N TRP A 456 13.22 -19.66 -20.23
CA TRP A 456 13.01 -18.89 -21.46
C TRP A 456 13.52 -17.47 -21.26
N SER A 457 14.19 -16.89 -22.26
CA SER A 457 14.75 -15.54 -22.19
C SER A 457 14.62 -14.74 -23.47
N ILE A 458 14.59 -13.43 -23.32
CA ILE A 458 14.69 -12.44 -24.41
C ILE A 458 15.35 -11.17 -23.88
N THR A 459 16.19 -10.53 -24.72
CA THR A 459 16.81 -9.23 -24.38
C THR A 459 16.32 -8.17 -25.35
N LEU A 460 15.83 -7.05 -24.81
CA LEU A 460 15.40 -5.87 -25.57
C LEU A 460 16.40 -4.75 -25.36
N SER A 461 17.09 -4.33 -26.42
CA SER A 461 18.12 -3.27 -26.38
C SER A 461 17.58 -1.88 -26.67
N GLU A 462 16.46 -1.76 -27.40
CA GLU A 462 15.96 -0.48 -27.92
C GLU A 462 15.13 0.32 -26.91
N TYR A 463 14.63 -0.32 -25.83
CA TYR A 463 13.64 0.26 -24.90
C TYR A 463 14.20 0.55 -23.51
N MET A 464 15.50 0.73 -23.38
CA MET A 464 16.21 0.78 -22.10
C MET A 464 15.74 1.87 -21.12
N PHE A 465 15.18 2.96 -21.60
CA PHE A 465 14.77 4.10 -20.75
C PHE A 465 13.26 4.28 -20.64
N GLU A 466 12.52 3.38 -21.23
CA GLU A 466 11.07 3.43 -21.22
C GLU A 466 10.47 2.71 -20.00
N THR A 467 9.30 3.18 -19.57
CA THR A 467 8.45 2.43 -18.64
C THR A 467 7.30 1.85 -19.42
N PHE A 468 7.07 0.55 -19.30
CA PHE A 468 6.03 -0.15 -20.03
C PHE A 468 5.49 -1.35 -19.25
N ARG A 469 4.31 -1.82 -19.65
CA ARG A 469 3.71 -3.03 -19.14
C ARG A 469 4.08 -4.22 -20.03
N TYR A 470 4.30 -5.37 -19.41
CA TYR A 470 4.60 -6.60 -20.14
C TYR A 470 4.00 -7.83 -19.47
N CYS A 471 3.87 -8.90 -20.21
CA CYS A 471 3.57 -10.23 -19.71
C CYS A 471 4.26 -11.30 -20.58
N PHE A 472 4.28 -12.53 -20.10
CA PHE A 472 4.62 -13.68 -20.93
C PHE A 472 3.35 -14.33 -21.47
N ILE A 473 3.43 -14.91 -22.66
CA ILE A 473 2.38 -15.77 -23.21
C ILE A 473 2.96 -17.18 -23.24
N VAL A 474 2.52 -18.02 -22.30
CA VAL A 474 2.96 -19.41 -22.18
C VAL A 474 1.90 -20.31 -22.78
N ASP A 475 2.24 -21.01 -23.86
CA ASP A 475 1.33 -21.88 -24.64
C ASP A 475 -0.05 -21.24 -24.92
N GLY A 476 -0.03 -19.95 -25.24
CA GLY A 476 -1.24 -19.16 -25.53
C GLY A 476 -1.86 -18.47 -24.31
N THR A 477 -1.44 -18.78 -23.10
CA THR A 477 -1.99 -18.21 -21.85
C THR A 477 -1.15 -17.01 -21.38
N PRO A 478 -1.74 -15.80 -21.18
CA PRO A 478 -1.04 -14.66 -20.62
C PRO A 478 -0.71 -14.86 -19.13
N VAL A 479 0.54 -14.58 -18.74
CA VAL A 479 1.06 -14.77 -17.39
C VAL A 479 1.88 -13.54 -17.00
N ALA A 480 1.58 -12.93 -15.85
CA ALA A 480 2.44 -11.91 -15.27
C ALA A 480 3.80 -12.52 -14.88
N ASP A 481 4.88 -11.75 -14.96
CA ASP A 481 6.20 -12.22 -14.58
C ASP A 481 6.23 -12.60 -13.09
N PRO A 482 6.41 -13.87 -12.75
CA PRO A 482 6.42 -14.30 -11.35
C PRO A 482 7.61 -13.75 -10.55
N SER A 483 8.66 -13.32 -11.22
CA SER A 483 9.89 -12.78 -10.61
C SER A 483 9.87 -11.27 -10.42
N ASN A 484 8.92 -10.56 -11.04
CA ASN A 484 8.80 -9.11 -10.91
C ASN A 484 7.80 -8.74 -9.80
N MET A 485 8.23 -7.95 -8.83
CA MET A 485 7.38 -7.48 -7.74
C MET A 485 6.36 -6.40 -8.14
N TYR A 486 6.61 -5.71 -9.25
CA TYR A 486 5.79 -4.58 -9.70
C TYR A 486 4.70 -5.05 -10.65
N LEU A 487 3.46 -4.92 -10.20
CA LEU A 487 2.26 -5.23 -10.98
C LEU A 487 1.48 -3.96 -11.27
N SER A 488 0.98 -3.88 -12.49
CA SER A 488 0.03 -2.86 -12.89
C SER A 488 -1.29 -3.02 -12.11
N PRO A 489 -1.84 -1.95 -11.52
CA PRO A 489 -3.06 -2.02 -10.73
C PRO A 489 -4.33 -2.02 -11.60
N ASP A 490 -4.27 -2.65 -12.78
CA ASP A 490 -5.38 -2.65 -13.73
C ASP A 490 -6.62 -3.39 -13.18
N GLN A 491 -7.80 -3.02 -13.66
CA GLN A 491 -9.06 -3.65 -13.25
C GLN A 491 -9.17 -5.12 -13.72
N GLY A 492 -8.52 -5.45 -14.82
CA GLY A 492 -8.49 -6.78 -15.42
C GLY A 492 -7.19 -7.53 -15.15
N PHE A 493 -6.60 -8.08 -16.22
CA PHE A 493 -5.33 -8.80 -16.17
C PHE A 493 -4.23 -7.92 -15.58
N LYS A 494 -3.44 -8.49 -14.66
CA LYS A 494 -2.32 -7.80 -14.02
C LYS A 494 -1.06 -7.94 -14.88
N TRP A 495 -0.65 -6.85 -15.49
CA TRP A 495 0.60 -6.78 -16.21
C TRP A 495 1.76 -6.58 -15.24
N SER A 496 2.93 -7.10 -15.58
CA SER A 496 4.17 -6.70 -14.91
C SER A 496 4.65 -5.35 -15.45
N ILE A 497 5.33 -4.58 -14.61
CA ILE A 497 5.86 -3.26 -14.98
C ILE A 497 7.37 -3.37 -15.14
N ALA A 498 7.88 -2.98 -16.31
CA ALA A 498 9.29 -2.71 -16.53
C ALA A 498 9.53 -1.21 -16.38
N ASP A 499 10.27 -0.82 -15.32
CA ASP A 499 10.68 0.56 -15.07
C ASP A 499 12.18 0.58 -14.80
N ASN A 500 12.95 1.11 -15.75
CA ASN A 500 14.41 1.09 -15.66
C ASN A 500 14.90 1.93 -14.46
N PRO A 501 15.63 1.34 -13.51
CA PRO A 501 16.17 2.06 -12.36
C PRO A 501 17.15 3.18 -12.73
N ASN A 502 17.70 3.18 -13.95
CA ASN A 502 18.58 4.24 -14.47
C ASN A 502 17.81 5.36 -15.21
N SER A 503 16.50 5.22 -15.39
CA SER A 503 15.67 6.29 -15.95
C SER A 503 15.73 7.54 -15.04
N PRO A 504 15.88 8.77 -15.58
CA PRO A 504 15.88 9.98 -14.76
C PRO A 504 14.59 10.20 -13.97
N TYR A 505 13.51 9.54 -14.37
CA TYR A 505 12.20 9.61 -13.71
C TYR A 505 11.88 8.38 -12.84
N ASN A 506 12.88 7.52 -12.57
CA ASN A 506 12.76 6.46 -11.59
C ASN A 506 13.34 6.92 -10.25
N PHE A 507 12.66 6.66 -9.15
CA PHE A 507 13.11 7.06 -7.81
C PHE A 507 14.54 6.59 -7.49
N ALA A 508 14.94 5.40 -7.97
CA ALA A 508 16.27 4.85 -7.72
C ALA A 508 17.39 5.73 -8.28
N SER A 509 17.15 6.51 -9.35
CA SER A 509 18.15 7.37 -9.98
C SER A 509 18.15 8.81 -9.47
N GLN A 510 17.18 9.21 -8.66
CA GLN A 510 16.98 10.62 -8.32
C GLN A 510 17.92 11.13 -7.21
N GLY A 511 18.50 10.24 -6.41
CA GLY A 511 19.40 10.62 -5.31
C GLY A 511 18.68 11.28 -4.13
N ASP A 512 19.43 12.09 -3.36
CA ASP A 512 18.91 12.77 -2.15
C ASP A 512 18.15 14.04 -2.52
N ILE A 513 16.91 13.88 -3.02
CA ILE A 513 15.98 14.98 -3.25
C ILE A 513 14.76 14.85 -2.33
N GLU A 514 14.03 15.95 -2.11
CA GLU A 514 12.75 15.88 -1.42
C GLU A 514 11.68 15.30 -2.36
N HIS A 515 10.91 14.35 -1.84
CA HIS A 515 9.81 13.72 -2.55
C HIS A 515 8.45 14.21 -2.05
N GLY A 516 7.47 14.26 -2.95
CA GLY A 516 6.08 14.49 -2.62
C GLY A 516 5.41 13.27 -1.97
N ARG A 517 4.09 13.33 -1.84
CA ARG A 517 3.29 12.26 -1.24
C ARG A 517 2.08 11.97 -2.10
N VAL A 518 1.78 10.69 -2.29
CA VAL A 518 0.55 10.25 -2.92
C VAL A 518 -0.41 9.79 -1.82
N ALA A 519 -1.51 10.49 -1.64
CA ALA A 519 -2.57 10.14 -0.71
C ALA A 519 -3.71 9.45 -1.47
N TYR A 520 -4.18 8.34 -0.94
CA TYR A 520 -5.31 7.58 -1.48
C TYR A 520 -6.51 7.68 -0.55
N ASP A 521 -7.64 8.08 -1.12
CA ASP A 521 -8.97 7.90 -0.55
C ASP A 521 -9.54 6.59 -1.12
N LEU A 522 -9.49 5.54 -0.32
CA LEU A 522 -9.90 4.20 -0.74
C LEU A 522 -11.43 4.07 -0.88
N ASP A 523 -12.19 4.91 -0.17
CA ASP A 523 -13.65 4.90 -0.20
C ASP A 523 -14.20 5.59 -1.45
N GLN A 524 -13.55 6.69 -1.86
CA GLN A 524 -13.94 7.45 -3.06
C GLN A 524 -13.25 6.92 -4.33
N GLY A 525 -12.22 6.09 -4.19
CA GLY A 525 -11.43 5.63 -5.33
C GLY A 525 -10.60 6.74 -5.98
N GLU A 526 -10.05 7.66 -5.18
CA GLU A 526 -9.34 8.84 -5.64
C GLU A 526 -7.91 8.89 -5.12
N ALA A 527 -7.02 9.52 -5.88
CA ALA A 527 -5.64 9.74 -5.49
C ALA A 527 -5.24 11.21 -5.66
N TRP A 528 -4.41 11.67 -4.72
CA TRP A 528 -3.89 13.04 -4.67
C TRP A 528 -2.40 13.02 -4.41
N TYR A 529 -1.63 13.56 -5.34
CA TYR A 529 -0.21 13.79 -5.12
C TYR A 529 0.02 15.27 -4.81
N THR A 530 0.82 15.54 -3.78
CA THR A 530 1.27 16.88 -3.42
C THR A 530 2.79 16.92 -3.54
N SER A 531 3.30 17.78 -4.42
CA SER A 531 4.73 17.92 -4.63
C SER A 531 5.43 18.59 -3.44
N PRO A 532 6.75 18.37 -3.27
CA PRO A 532 7.53 19.10 -2.30
C PRO A 532 7.55 20.60 -2.66
N THR A 533 7.68 21.43 -1.65
CA THR A 533 7.87 22.89 -1.85
C THR A 533 9.37 23.16 -1.89
N PRO A 534 9.92 23.70 -2.99
CA PRO A 534 11.35 24.00 -3.07
C PRO A 534 11.80 24.93 -1.94
N ALA A 535 12.98 24.64 -1.36
CA ALA A 535 13.58 25.47 -0.34
C ALA A 535 13.75 26.93 -0.85
N GLY A 536 13.17 27.89 -0.12
CA GLY A 536 13.22 29.32 -0.50
C GLY A 536 12.03 29.82 -1.32
N GLN A 537 11.16 28.96 -1.85
CA GLN A 537 9.86 29.35 -2.38
C GLN A 537 8.83 29.33 -1.25
N GLN A 538 8.82 30.36 -0.42
CA GLN A 538 7.62 30.61 0.41
C GLN A 538 6.49 30.93 -0.56
N GLN A 539 5.56 30.00 -0.72
CA GLN A 539 4.28 30.34 -1.34
C GLN A 539 3.68 31.48 -0.52
N GLY A 540 3.49 32.62 -1.17
CA GLY A 540 2.75 33.72 -0.53
C GLY A 540 1.43 33.15 -0.02
N MET A 541 0.91 33.66 1.09
CA MET A 541 -0.28 33.18 1.83
C MET A 541 -1.52 32.90 0.93
N PHE A 542 -1.47 33.22 -0.35
CA PHE A 542 -2.54 33.11 -1.34
C PHE A 542 -2.10 32.46 -2.68
N ALA A 543 -0.86 31.95 -2.80
CA ALA A 543 -0.43 31.27 -4.02
C ALA A 543 -0.84 29.78 -3.96
N MET A 544 -1.91 29.42 -4.66
CA MET A 544 -2.28 28.02 -4.83
C MET A 544 -1.35 27.35 -5.87
N PRO A 545 -0.87 26.12 -5.60
CA PRO A 545 -0.10 25.38 -6.59
C PRO A 545 -0.97 25.09 -7.82
N ALA A 546 -0.34 24.91 -8.99
CA ALA A 546 -1.03 24.43 -10.18
C ALA A 546 -1.66 23.04 -9.90
N MET A 547 -2.84 22.81 -10.44
CA MET A 547 -3.54 21.53 -10.33
C MET A 547 -3.63 20.87 -11.71
N ILE A 548 -3.33 19.57 -11.74
CA ILE A 548 -3.46 18.74 -12.95
C ILE A 548 -4.34 17.54 -12.61
N GLN A 549 -5.44 17.40 -13.33
CA GLN A 549 -6.26 16.21 -13.26
C GLN A 549 -5.72 15.15 -14.21
N LEU A 550 -5.46 13.97 -13.68
CA LEU A 550 -5.01 12.78 -14.40
C LEU A 550 -6.18 11.82 -14.51
N VAL A 551 -6.86 11.82 -15.63
CA VAL A 551 -8.02 10.94 -15.86
C VAL A 551 -7.50 9.55 -16.22
N PRO A 552 -7.82 8.50 -15.44
CA PRO A 552 -7.48 7.12 -15.78
C PRO A 552 -8.13 6.69 -17.09
N GLY A 553 -7.48 5.81 -17.84
CA GLY A 553 -8.02 5.21 -19.05
C GLY A 553 -8.91 4.01 -18.79
N GLU A 554 -9.47 3.45 -19.86
CA GLU A 554 -10.26 2.21 -19.76
C GLU A 554 -9.42 1.09 -19.15
N GLY A 555 -9.93 0.47 -18.09
CA GLY A 555 -9.25 -0.59 -17.34
C GLY A 555 -8.19 -0.12 -16.33
N ASP A 556 -7.83 1.15 -16.31
CA ASP A 556 -6.93 1.72 -15.30
C ASP A 556 -7.65 1.90 -13.94
N THR A 557 -6.88 2.11 -12.89
CA THR A 557 -7.36 2.49 -11.55
C THR A 557 -6.78 3.85 -11.14
N MET A 558 -7.20 4.37 -9.98
CA MET A 558 -6.63 5.59 -9.40
C MET A 558 -5.12 5.49 -9.13
N GLU A 559 -4.59 4.27 -8.98
CA GLU A 559 -3.16 4.03 -8.72
C GLU A 559 -2.32 4.06 -10.02
N SER A 560 -2.93 3.90 -11.20
CA SER A 560 -2.20 3.61 -12.45
C SER A 560 -1.25 4.73 -12.88
N TRP A 561 -1.66 6.00 -12.73
CA TRP A 561 -0.79 7.13 -13.05
C TRP A 561 0.47 7.23 -12.19
N PHE A 562 0.40 6.74 -10.95
CA PHE A 562 1.53 6.74 -10.03
C PHE A 562 2.36 5.47 -10.15
N LYS A 563 1.74 4.29 -10.12
CA LYS A 563 2.46 3.01 -10.15
C LYS A 563 3.04 2.62 -11.51
N VAL A 564 2.34 2.94 -12.59
CA VAL A 564 2.83 2.68 -13.97
C VAL A 564 3.41 3.94 -14.58
N GLY A 565 2.68 5.06 -14.45
CA GLY A 565 3.09 6.34 -15.02
C GLY A 565 4.26 7.00 -14.31
N GLY A 566 4.50 6.71 -13.01
CA GLY A 566 5.54 7.38 -12.21
C GLY A 566 5.34 8.90 -12.16
N ALA A 567 4.07 9.34 -12.10
CA ALA A 567 3.72 10.75 -12.21
C ALA A 567 4.32 11.60 -11.08
N ASP A 568 4.39 11.04 -9.89
CA ASP A 568 5.03 11.60 -8.70
C ASP A 568 6.55 11.74 -8.89
N ALA A 569 7.23 10.69 -9.35
CA ALA A 569 8.67 10.69 -9.62
C ALA A 569 9.05 11.72 -10.70
N ILE A 570 8.20 11.90 -11.73
CA ILE A 570 8.39 12.91 -12.77
C ILE A 570 8.33 14.31 -12.18
N VAL A 571 7.31 14.59 -11.36
CA VAL A 571 7.17 15.92 -10.73
C VAL A 571 8.30 16.19 -9.77
N ASP A 572 8.64 15.25 -8.89
CA ASP A 572 9.72 15.39 -7.92
C ASP A 572 11.03 15.79 -8.61
N LYS A 573 11.39 15.06 -9.67
CA LYS A 573 12.58 15.34 -10.45
C LYS A 573 12.59 16.73 -11.08
N LEU A 574 11.49 17.10 -11.76
CA LEU A 574 11.39 18.38 -12.45
C LEU A 574 11.37 19.57 -11.46
N VAL A 575 10.76 19.40 -10.29
CA VAL A 575 10.74 20.41 -9.23
C VAL A 575 12.13 20.54 -8.59
N ALA A 576 12.80 19.44 -8.29
CA ALA A 576 14.17 19.44 -7.74
C ALA A 576 15.19 20.08 -8.69
N GLU A 577 15.02 19.90 -10.00
CA GLU A 577 15.86 20.55 -11.04
C GLU A 577 15.47 22.01 -11.31
N GLY A 578 14.46 22.55 -10.65
CA GLY A 578 13.96 23.91 -10.88
C GLY A 578 13.28 24.11 -12.25
N LYS A 579 12.97 23.02 -12.96
CA LYS A 579 12.29 23.02 -14.26
C LYS A 579 10.78 23.12 -14.14
N ALA A 580 10.23 22.75 -13.00
CA ALA A 580 8.81 22.83 -12.69
C ALA A 580 8.55 23.58 -11.39
N LYS A 581 7.33 24.11 -11.24
CA LYS A 581 6.79 24.64 -10.00
C LYS A 581 6.10 23.53 -9.22
N ALA A 582 5.98 23.71 -7.89
CA ALA A 582 5.17 22.83 -7.08
C ALA A 582 3.75 22.72 -7.64
N CYS A 583 3.21 21.50 -7.71
CA CYS A 583 1.87 21.23 -8.23
C CYS A 583 1.17 20.12 -7.46
N ILE A 584 -0.14 20.03 -7.67
CA ILE A 584 -0.98 18.93 -7.19
C ILE A 584 -1.43 18.14 -8.41
N LEU A 585 -1.25 16.81 -8.36
CA LEU A 585 -1.88 15.89 -9.29
C LEU A 585 -3.06 15.22 -8.61
N THR A 586 -4.16 15.01 -9.32
CA THR A 586 -5.33 14.29 -8.78
C THR A 586 -6.00 13.43 -9.83
N THR A 587 -6.54 12.29 -9.40
CA THR A 587 -7.42 11.46 -10.25
C THR A 587 -8.90 11.75 -10.04
N SER A 588 -9.22 12.61 -9.05
CA SER A 588 -10.60 13.00 -8.72
C SER A 588 -11.25 13.84 -9.82
N SER A 589 -12.52 13.57 -10.10
CA SER A 589 -13.38 14.46 -10.89
C SER A 589 -13.83 15.62 -10.01
N MET A 590 -13.25 16.81 -10.24
CA MET A 590 -13.52 18.02 -9.44
C MET A 590 -14.89 18.67 -9.72
N ASP A 591 -15.87 17.95 -10.24
CA ASP A 591 -17.23 18.46 -10.51
C ASP A 591 -17.91 19.01 -9.23
N PHE A 592 -17.51 18.53 -8.08
CA PHE A 592 -18.02 18.95 -6.79
C PHE A 592 -17.59 20.40 -6.44
N MET A 593 -16.46 20.90 -6.94
CA MET A 593 -16.05 22.29 -6.73
C MET A 593 -16.81 23.29 -7.64
N GLN A 594 -17.45 22.81 -8.70
CA GLN A 594 -18.30 23.66 -9.57
C GLN A 594 -19.74 23.77 -9.06
N GLY A 595 -20.21 22.84 -8.18
CA GLY A 595 -21.59 22.75 -7.71
C GLY A 595 -21.93 23.52 -6.44
N GLY A 596 -20.96 24.06 -5.71
CA GLY A 596 -21.14 24.79 -4.45
C GLY A 596 -21.44 26.27 -4.64
N GLY A 597 -22.64 26.63 -5.08
CA GLY A 597 -23.14 28.00 -5.08
C GLY A 597 -23.28 28.57 -3.67
N GLY A 598 -22.17 29.07 -3.09
CA GLY A 598 -22.10 29.69 -1.77
C GLY A 598 -20.89 30.59 -1.62
N GLY A 599 -20.93 31.76 -2.20
CA GLY A 599 -20.39 33.00 -1.64
C GLY A 599 -18.89 33.07 -1.28
N MET A 600 -17.96 32.65 -2.15
CA MET A 600 -16.62 33.26 -2.16
C MET A 600 -16.30 33.68 -3.60
N GLY A 601 -16.25 35.01 -3.80
CA GLY A 601 -16.17 35.63 -5.11
C GLY A 601 -15.05 35.07 -5.99
N GLY A 602 -15.45 34.55 -7.16
CA GLY A 602 -14.71 34.70 -8.38
C GLY A 602 -13.35 34.00 -8.54
N PHE A 603 -13.04 32.92 -7.82
CA PHE A 603 -11.82 32.15 -8.07
C PHE A 603 -12.09 31.05 -9.11
N GLN A 604 -11.74 31.31 -10.38
CA GLN A 604 -11.54 30.24 -11.35
C GLN A 604 -10.17 29.61 -11.09
N MET A 605 -10.14 28.43 -10.44
CA MET A 605 -8.94 27.60 -10.42
C MET A 605 -8.71 27.08 -11.84
N GLN A 606 -7.58 27.43 -12.43
CA GLN A 606 -7.15 26.87 -13.70
C GLN A 606 -6.62 25.46 -13.43
N MET A 607 -7.40 24.45 -13.83
CA MET A 607 -7.02 23.04 -13.75
C MET A 607 -6.75 22.55 -15.19
N ASP A 608 -5.59 21.95 -15.38
CA ASP A 608 -5.29 21.24 -16.62
C ASP A 608 -5.75 19.79 -16.51
N VAL A 609 -6.20 19.21 -17.60
CA VAL A 609 -6.71 17.83 -17.64
C VAL A 609 -5.88 17.02 -18.62
N LEU A 610 -5.37 15.88 -18.18
CA LEU A 610 -4.68 14.90 -19.00
C LEU A 610 -5.44 13.59 -18.97
N LYS A 611 -5.97 13.17 -20.12
CA LYS A 611 -6.73 11.92 -20.25
C LYS A 611 -5.83 10.81 -20.77
N ALA A 612 -5.80 9.69 -20.08
CA ALA A 612 -5.01 8.54 -20.50
C ALA A 612 -5.42 7.98 -21.86
N ASP A 613 -6.72 8.02 -22.19
CA ASP A 613 -7.25 7.48 -23.45
C ASP A 613 -6.79 8.26 -24.69
N ASP A 614 -6.29 9.50 -24.54
CA ASP A 614 -5.72 10.26 -25.63
C ASP A 614 -4.33 9.74 -26.08
N TYR A 615 -3.74 8.81 -25.29
CA TYR A 615 -2.38 8.30 -25.50
C TYR A 615 -2.36 6.77 -25.32
N PRO A 616 -2.09 5.99 -26.37
CA PRO A 616 -2.23 4.53 -26.36
C PRO A 616 -1.20 3.80 -25.49
N THR A 617 -0.02 4.39 -25.25
CA THR A 617 1.02 3.75 -24.43
C THR A 617 1.40 4.58 -23.21
N TRP A 618 1.90 3.92 -22.14
CA TRP A 618 2.38 4.62 -20.95
C TRP A 618 3.56 5.55 -21.22
N SER A 619 4.44 5.19 -22.17
CA SER A 619 5.51 6.08 -22.64
C SER A 619 4.97 7.40 -23.19
N GLN A 620 3.92 7.34 -24.03
CA GLN A 620 3.27 8.55 -24.56
C GLN A 620 2.54 9.35 -23.47
N ARG A 621 1.86 8.67 -22.52
CA ARG A 621 1.22 9.31 -21.36
C ARG A 621 2.23 10.08 -20.51
N ARG A 622 3.38 9.47 -20.22
CA ARG A 622 4.50 10.10 -19.49
C ARG A 622 5.06 11.31 -20.24
N ALA A 623 5.30 11.19 -21.53
CA ALA A 623 5.79 12.31 -22.36
C ALA A 623 4.80 13.48 -22.37
N ALA A 624 3.50 13.20 -22.46
CA ALA A 624 2.45 14.22 -22.39
C ALA A 624 2.40 14.91 -21.02
N LEU A 625 2.53 14.15 -19.92
CA LEU A 625 2.58 14.69 -18.57
C LEU A 625 3.80 15.60 -18.37
N ILE A 626 4.99 15.15 -18.77
CA ILE A 626 6.23 15.94 -18.70
C ILE A 626 6.04 17.26 -19.47
N LYS A 627 5.52 17.21 -20.68
CA LYS A 627 5.26 18.39 -21.47
C LYS A 627 4.29 19.35 -20.77
N LEU A 628 3.20 18.84 -20.23
CA LEU A 628 2.19 19.64 -19.53
C LEU A 628 2.77 20.33 -18.29
N ILE A 629 3.58 19.62 -17.48
CA ILE A 629 4.25 20.17 -16.29
C ILE A 629 5.22 21.29 -16.70
N LEU A 630 6.04 21.08 -17.73
CA LEU A 630 6.99 22.07 -18.23
C LEU A 630 6.30 23.31 -18.83
N ASP A 631 5.17 23.14 -19.50
CA ASP A 631 4.38 24.25 -20.03
C ASP A 631 3.72 25.05 -18.90
N ASN A 632 3.24 24.39 -17.84
CA ASN A 632 2.74 25.04 -16.65
C ASN A 632 3.80 25.87 -15.92
N ALA A 633 5.04 25.40 -15.90
CA ALA A 633 6.14 26.12 -15.26
C ALA A 633 6.39 27.51 -15.91
N LYS A 634 6.12 27.66 -17.22
CA LYS A 634 6.30 28.91 -17.99
C LYS A 634 5.16 29.91 -17.77
N ARG A 635 4.01 29.47 -17.25
CA ARG A 635 2.86 30.36 -17.03
C ARG A 635 3.16 31.37 -15.91
N PRO A 636 2.79 32.65 -16.09
CA PRO A 636 2.90 33.62 -15.01
C PRO A 636 2.06 33.18 -13.81
N ALA A 637 2.53 33.48 -12.60
CA ALA A 637 1.70 33.27 -11.40
C ALA A 637 0.38 34.02 -11.55
N PRO A 638 -0.77 33.46 -11.11
CA PRO A 638 -2.04 34.16 -11.15
C PRO A 638 -1.88 35.49 -10.41
N GLN A 639 -2.06 36.60 -11.15
CA GLN A 639 -2.06 37.93 -10.52
C GLN A 639 -3.41 38.08 -9.83
N PHE A 640 -3.40 38.12 -8.52
CA PHE A 640 -4.54 38.60 -7.74
C PHE A 640 -4.79 40.06 -8.15
N GLY A 641 -5.89 40.28 -8.85
CA GLY A 641 -6.37 41.63 -9.09
C GLY A 641 -6.51 42.31 -7.74
N GLY A 642 -5.59 43.23 -7.44
CA GLY A 642 -5.63 43.97 -6.20
C GLY A 642 -6.99 44.62 -6.07
N PHE A 643 -7.57 44.55 -4.89
CA PHE A 643 -8.62 45.49 -4.46
C PHE A 643 -8.01 46.90 -4.49
N GLY A 644 -7.81 47.41 -5.68
CA GLY A 644 -7.44 48.80 -5.92
C GLY A 644 -8.70 49.64 -5.78
N GLY A 645 -8.90 50.24 -4.65
CA GLY A 645 -9.84 51.34 -4.48
C GLY A 645 -9.50 52.46 -5.46
N GLY A 646 -10.06 52.38 -6.66
CA GLY A 646 -10.01 53.46 -7.64
C GLY A 646 -11.03 54.54 -7.32
N GLY A 647 -10.75 55.32 -6.32
CA GLY A 647 -11.41 56.62 -6.14
C GLY A 647 -10.73 57.65 -7.03
N GLN A 648 -10.99 57.70 -8.33
CA GLN A 648 -10.70 58.89 -9.14
C GLN A 648 -11.82 59.90 -8.93
N GLY A 649 -11.52 60.94 -8.10
CA GLY A 649 -12.30 62.12 -7.99
C GLY A 649 -12.41 62.84 -9.32
N ARG A 650 -13.60 62.90 -9.89
CA ARG A 650 -13.98 63.95 -10.85
C ARG A 650 -14.39 65.20 -10.05
N GLY A 651 -13.60 66.24 -10.18
CA GLY A 651 -13.95 67.57 -9.76
C GLY A 651 -15.21 68.08 -10.46
N GLY A 652 -16.16 68.55 -9.67
CA GLY A 652 -17.34 69.27 -10.11
C GLY A 652 -17.61 70.32 -9.11
N GLN A 653 -17.48 71.54 -9.57
CA GLN A 653 -17.69 72.82 -8.84
C GLN A 653 -19.15 73.03 -8.39
N GLY A 654 -19.31 73.52 -7.19
CA GLY A 654 -20.24 74.65 -7.01
C GLY A 654 -21.46 74.45 -6.13
N ARG A 655 -21.49 75.30 -5.13
CA ARG A 655 -22.63 75.96 -4.39
C ARG A 655 -23.21 75.16 -3.20
N GLY A 656 -22.88 75.54 -1.96
CA GLY A 656 -23.55 76.58 -1.21
C GLY A 656 -24.85 76.10 -0.57
N GLY A 657 -24.92 76.04 0.77
CA GLY A 657 -26.21 75.88 1.48
C GLY A 657 -26.06 75.31 2.90
N GLN A 658 -25.87 76.23 3.78
CA GLN A 658 -26.18 76.35 5.20
C GLN A 658 -26.94 75.24 5.96
N ASN A 659 -26.40 75.02 7.17
CA ASN A 659 -27.05 74.83 8.47
C ASN A 659 -28.13 73.73 8.68
N ARG A 660 -27.92 72.85 9.61
CA ARG A 660 -28.52 72.87 10.95
C ARG A 660 -28.15 71.70 11.83
N ARG A 661 -28.02 72.03 13.08
CA ARG A 661 -27.79 71.21 14.29
C ARG A 661 -28.86 70.17 14.57
N GLY A 662 -28.46 69.16 15.35
CA GLY A 662 -29.27 68.22 16.13
C GLY A 662 -28.67 66.83 16.12
N GLY A 663 -28.16 66.20 17.12
CA GLY A 663 -28.50 66.18 18.53
C GLY A 663 -29.33 64.98 18.86
N GLY A 664 -28.77 64.03 19.60
CA GLY A 664 -29.48 62.91 20.18
C GLY A 664 -28.98 61.53 19.56
N GLY A 665 -28.49 60.57 20.27
CA GLY A 665 -28.71 60.21 21.65
C GLY A 665 -29.41 58.83 21.71
N PHE A 666 -28.71 57.78 22.22
CA PHE A 666 -29.24 56.60 22.92
C PHE A 666 -30.15 55.58 22.25
N GLY A 667 -29.87 54.32 22.57
CA GLY A 667 -30.78 53.18 22.60
C GLY A 667 -30.22 51.95 21.87
N GLY A 668 -29.67 50.95 22.41
CA GLY A 668 -29.99 50.03 23.43
C GLY A 668 -31.25 49.21 23.09
N GLY A 669 -31.10 47.99 22.63
CA GLY A 669 -32.23 47.13 22.38
C GLY A 669 -31.78 45.69 22.08
N GLY A 670 -31.69 44.88 23.11
CA GLY A 670 -31.61 43.44 22.99
C GLY A 670 -33.01 42.84 22.83
N PHE A 671 -33.08 41.77 22.09
CA PHE A 671 -34.13 40.73 22.09
C PHE A 671 -33.40 39.44 21.77
N GLY A 672 -33.46 38.35 22.48
CA GLY A 672 -34.35 37.80 23.46
C GLY A 672 -35.50 37.07 22.82
N GLY A 673 -35.34 35.75 22.63
CA GLY A 673 -36.40 34.85 22.26
C GLY A 673 -35.80 33.56 21.68
N GLY A 674 -35.88 32.39 22.23
CA GLY A 674 -36.95 31.74 22.96
C GLY A 674 -37.21 30.41 22.27
N PHE A 675 -36.74 29.29 22.85
CA PHE A 675 -37.07 27.92 22.41
C PHE A 675 -38.55 27.65 22.52
N PRO A 676 -39.09 26.67 21.78
CA PRO A 676 -39.88 25.70 22.47
C PRO A 676 -39.37 24.26 22.32
N GLY A 677 -39.34 23.59 23.44
CA GLY A 677 -39.13 22.17 23.55
C GLY A 677 -40.43 21.41 23.21
N GLY A 678 -40.21 20.19 22.79
CA GLY A 678 -41.26 19.18 22.58
C GLY A 678 -40.68 17.80 22.90
N GLY A 679 -41.07 17.28 24.03
CA GLY A 679 -40.73 15.98 24.53
C GLY A 679 -41.66 14.90 24.01
N GLY A 680 -41.17 13.68 24.09
CA GLY A 680 -41.89 12.42 23.92
C GLY A 680 -40.82 11.33 23.85
N GLY A 681 -40.59 10.52 24.80
CA GLY A 681 -41.43 9.58 25.45
C GLY A 681 -40.98 8.19 25.08
N PHE A 682 -40.15 7.55 25.94
CA PHE A 682 -39.75 6.14 25.85
C PHE A 682 -40.99 5.23 26.02
N PRO A 683 -40.93 3.97 25.52
CA PRO A 683 -40.88 2.93 26.53
C PRO A 683 -39.75 1.88 26.31
N GLY A 684 -39.22 1.44 27.43
CA GLY A 684 -38.24 0.42 27.57
C GLY A 684 -38.75 -1.00 27.33
N GLY A 685 -37.81 -1.90 27.09
CA GLY A 685 -37.97 -3.34 27.05
C GLY A 685 -36.59 -3.96 27.22
N GLY A 686 -36.33 -4.42 28.42
CA GLY A 686 -35.14 -5.20 28.71
C GLY A 686 -35.41 -6.69 28.46
N PHE A 687 -34.32 -7.40 28.19
CA PHE A 687 -34.08 -8.85 28.37
C PHE A 687 -32.62 -9.01 27.92
N GLY A 688 -31.68 -9.56 28.65
CA GLY A 688 -31.75 -10.77 29.42
C GLY A 688 -30.56 -11.61 28.94
N GLY A 689 -29.56 -11.84 29.77
CA GLY A 689 -28.24 -12.37 29.51
C GLY A 689 -28.21 -13.78 28.91
N GLY A 690 -27.02 -14.17 28.47
CA GLY A 690 -26.67 -15.51 28.05
C GLY A 690 -25.29 -15.47 27.40
N GLY A 691 -24.29 -15.90 28.16
CA GLY A 691 -22.93 -16.10 27.76
C GLY A 691 -22.77 -17.34 26.89
N PHE A 692 -21.75 -17.27 26.06
CA PHE A 692 -20.70 -18.27 25.79
C PHE A 692 -19.56 -17.58 25.06
#